data_f257568313432a99187099976e391846
#
_entry.id   f257568313432a99187099976e391846
#
_cell.length_a   1.000
_cell.length_b   1.000
_cell.length_c   1.000
_cell.angle_alpha   90.00
_cell.angle_beta   90.00
_cell.angle_gamma   90.00
#
_symmetry.space_group_name_H-M   'P 1'
#
loop_
_entity.id
_entity.type
_entity.pdbx_description
1 polymer ?
#
loop_
_entity_poly.entity_id
_entity_poly.type
_entity_poly.pdbx_seq_one_letter_code
_entity_poly.pdbx_strand_id
1 'polypeptide(L)'
;MTQTLSHLENRDAFIERHIGPGVDQQQEMLRTVGADSLDALISQIVPADIQLETPPDVGDAATEFAALAELKAIAGRNKRFKNYIGMGYTAVHTPPVILRNMLENPGWYTAYTPYQPEVSQGRLEALLNFQQVTLDLTGLDIASASLLDEATAAAEAMAMAKRVSKLKNANRFFVAADVHPQTLDVVRTRAETFGFEVIVDDAPKALDHQDLFGVLLQQVGTTGEVHDYRELISELKSRKVIVSVAADFMALVLLTAPGKQGADIVFGSAQRFGVPMGYGGPHAAFFAASDEFKRSMPGRIIGVSKDAAGRTALRMAMQTREQHIRREKANSNICTSQVLLANIASLYAVFHGPAGLKRIASRIHRFADILAAGLQQKGLKLRHATWFDTLCVDVADKAAVLARAQASEINLRSDIPGAVGITLDETTTRADVLALLRAIADDDAAVDIDALDKDVAHDSRSIPPAMLRDDAILTHPVFNRYHSETEMMRYMHSLERKDLALNQAMIPLGSCTMKLNAAAEMIPITWPEFAELHPFCPADQAEGYLQMISQLSDWLVKLTGYDALCMQPNSGAQGEYAGLLAIRHYHESRNEGHRDICLIPSSAHGTNPASAQMAGMQVVVVACDKQGNIDLADLRAKAETAGDKLSCIMVTYPSTHGVYEETIREVCNIVHQYGGQVYLDGANMNAQVGITSPGYIGADVSHLNLHKTFCIPHGGGGPGMGPIGVKAHLAPFVPGHSVVQIEGMLTSQGAVSAAPFGSASILPISWMYIRMMGAQGLKKASQTAILNANYIASRLKDAYPVLYTGRDGRVAHECILDIRPLKETTGISELDIAKRLIDYGFHAPTMSFPVAGTLMVEPTESESKTELDRFIDAMLSIRSEIDRVAQGEWPQDDNPLVNAPHVQRELAQAWDHAYSRELAAFPAGFENKYWPTVKRLDDVYGDRNLFCSCVPMSEYQ
;
A
#
# COMPACT_ATOMS: atom_id res chain seq x y z
N MET A 1 -20.41 47.02 6.52
CA MET A 1 -19.47 46.17 7.29
C MET A 1 -18.09 46.39 6.66
N THR A 2 -17.20 47.03 7.39
CA THR A 2 -15.80 47.19 6.95
C THR A 2 -15.02 45.95 7.39
N GLN A 3 -14.95 44.92 6.52
CA GLN A 3 -14.08 43.79 6.71
C GLN A 3 -12.64 44.22 6.47
N THR A 4 -11.70 43.73 7.29
CA THR A 4 -10.26 43.98 7.06
C THR A 4 -9.79 43.25 5.83
N LEU A 5 -8.69 43.71 5.20
CA LEU A 5 -8.07 43.01 4.06
C LEU A 5 -7.68 41.57 4.44
N SER A 6 -7.11 41.37 5.62
CA SER A 6 -6.75 40.02 6.10
C SER A 6 -7.96 39.07 6.19
N HIS A 7 -9.14 39.60 6.56
CA HIS A 7 -10.37 38.78 6.57
C HIS A 7 -10.83 38.47 5.13
N LEU A 8 -10.68 39.43 4.21
CA LEU A 8 -11.06 39.23 2.81
C LEU A 8 -10.08 38.31 2.04
N GLU A 9 -8.83 38.25 2.45
CA GLU A 9 -7.85 37.28 1.90
C GLU A 9 -8.23 35.84 2.17
N ASN A 10 -8.98 35.57 3.24
CA ASN A 10 -9.52 34.25 3.61
C ASN A 10 -8.49 33.11 3.49
N ARG A 11 -7.30 33.31 4.09
CA ARG A 11 -6.16 32.38 3.96
C ARG A 11 -6.43 30.97 4.49
N ASP A 12 -7.40 30.83 5.38
CA ASP A 12 -7.87 29.61 6.03
C ASP A 12 -9.10 28.98 5.36
N ALA A 13 -9.47 29.46 4.17
CA ALA A 13 -10.64 28.99 3.41
C ALA A 13 -10.68 27.46 3.22
N PHE A 14 -9.53 26.81 3.10
CA PHE A 14 -9.47 25.37 2.92
C PHE A 14 -9.93 24.60 4.16
N ILE A 15 -9.69 25.14 5.35
CA ILE A 15 -10.12 24.49 6.62
C ILE A 15 -11.63 24.24 6.61
N GLU A 16 -12.42 25.26 6.18
CA GLU A 16 -13.88 25.13 6.09
C GLU A 16 -14.35 24.22 4.95
N ARG A 17 -13.51 24.00 3.93
CA ARG A 17 -13.80 23.08 2.82
C ARG A 17 -13.44 21.64 3.14
N HIS A 18 -12.44 21.43 3.99
CA HIS A 18 -12.04 20.11 4.44
C HIS A 18 -12.94 19.58 5.57
N ILE A 19 -13.28 20.43 6.55
CA ILE A 19 -14.11 20.06 7.69
C ILE A 19 -15.59 20.09 7.29
N GLY A 20 -16.25 18.93 7.42
CA GLY A 20 -17.62 18.74 6.96
C GLY A 20 -18.67 19.57 7.71
N PRO A 21 -18.75 19.49 9.07
CA PRO A 21 -19.73 20.29 9.81
C PRO A 21 -19.34 21.77 9.89
N GLY A 22 -20.22 22.68 9.45
CA GLY A 22 -20.06 24.13 9.66
C GLY A 22 -20.21 24.53 11.12
N VAL A 23 -19.91 25.81 11.45
CA VAL A 23 -19.90 26.31 12.84
C VAL A 23 -21.20 26.07 13.56
N ASP A 24 -22.34 26.43 12.94
CA ASP A 24 -23.65 26.25 13.55
C ASP A 24 -24.01 24.77 13.76
N GLN A 25 -23.61 23.92 12.83
CA GLN A 25 -23.79 22.49 12.91
C GLN A 25 -22.93 21.88 14.04
N GLN A 26 -21.69 22.32 14.19
CA GLN A 26 -20.82 21.91 15.30
C GLN A 26 -21.44 22.29 16.65
N GLN A 27 -22.06 23.48 16.77
CA GLN A 27 -22.74 23.89 18.00
C GLN A 27 -23.98 23.04 18.30
N GLU A 28 -24.74 22.64 17.27
CA GLU A 28 -25.86 21.71 17.42
C GLU A 28 -25.35 20.31 17.88
N MET A 29 -24.29 19.80 17.28
CA MET A 29 -23.70 18.55 17.65
C MET A 29 -23.14 18.56 19.07
N LEU A 30 -22.45 19.65 19.47
CA LEU A 30 -21.95 19.85 20.83
C LEU A 30 -23.07 19.83 21.85
N ARG A 31 -24.20 20.49 21.58
CA ARG A 31 -25.38 20.43 22.46
C ARG A 31 -25.93 19.01 22.59
N THR A 32 -25.97 18.25 21.50
CA THR A 32 -26.42 16.84 21.51
C THR A 32 -25.48 15.97 22.35
N VAL A 33 -24.20 16.23 22.25
CA VAL A 33 -23.17 15.52 23.02
C VAL A 33 -23.12 16.00 24.48
N GLY A 34 -23.58 17.24 24.78
CA GLY A 34 -23.54 17.84 26.12
C GLY A 34 -22.19 18.47 26.46
N ALA A 35 -21.60 19.18 25.51
CA ALA A 35 -20.37 19.97 25.70
C ALA A 35 -20.56 21.40 25.23
N ASP A 36 -19.91 22.37 25.92
CA ASP A 36 -20.09 23.80 25.64
C ASP A 36 -19.24 24.27 24.42
N SER A 37 -18.14 23.60 24.15
CA SER A 37 -17.22 23.93 23.05
C SER A 37 -16.40 22.70 22.65
N LEU A 38 -15.67 22.77 21.51
CA LEU A 38 -14.70 21.74 21.10
C LEU A 38 -13.60 21.56 22.17
N ASP A 39 -13.02 22.63 22.69
CA ASP A 39 -12.00 22.53 23.71
C ASP A 39 -12.53 21.91 25.03
N ALA A 40 -13.79 22.25 25.42
CA ALA A 40 -14.45 21.62 26.57
C ALA A 40 -14.66 20.11 26.34
N LEU A 41 -15.10 19.73 25.16
CA LEU A 41 -15.23 18.31 24.78
C LEU A 41 -13.89 17.56 24.86
N ILE A 42 -12.82 18.14 24.32
CA ILE A 42 -11.48 17.54 24.37
C ILE A 42 -11.01 17.38 25.82
N SER A 43 -11.23 18.39 26.68
CA SER A 43 -10.85 18.33 28.09
C SER A 43 -11.60 17.26 28.89
N GLN A 44 -12.82 16.89 28.46
CA GLN A 44 -13.59 15.77 29.02
C GLN A 44 -13.09 14.40 28.58
N ILE A 45 -12.42 14.30 27.42
CA ILE A 45 -12.07 13.02 26.77
C ILE A 45 -10.60 12.68 26.94
N VAL A 46 -9.73 13.64 26.66
CA VAL A 46 -8.26 13.44 26.65
C VAL A 46 -7.70 13.64 28.07
N PRO A 47 -6.86 12.74 28.58
CA PRO A 47 -6.20 12.92 29.89
C PRO A 47 -5.39 14.21 29.93
N ALA A 48 -5.50 14.94 31.03
CA ALA A 48 -4.93 16.30 31.15
C ALA A 48 -3.40 16.31 31.06
N ASP A 49 -2.75 15.24 31.51
CA ASP A 49 -1.28 15.11 31.55
C ASP A 49 -0.65 14.84 30.16
N ILE A 50 -1.48 14.53 29.15
CA ILE A 50 -1.03 14.35 27.76
C ILE A 50 -1.54 15.43 26.81
N GLN A 51 -2.34 16.39 27.28
CA GLN A 51 -2.81 17.50 26.42
C GLN A 51 -1.69 18.50 26.16
N LEU A 52 -1.53 18.89 24.90
CA LEU A 52 -0.62 19.98 24.52
C LEU A 52 -1.28 21.34 24.85
N GLU A 53 -0.52 22.26 25.44
CA GLU A 53 -0.99 23.62 25.71
C GLU A 53 -1.26 24.41 24.43
N THR A 54 -0.42 24.23 23.43
CA THR A 54 -0.54 24.86 22.11
C THR A 54 -0.30 23.83 21.01
N PRO A 55 -0.98 23.93 19.85
CA PRO A 55 -0.70 23.05 18.72
C PRO A 55 0.74 23.29 18.22
N PRO A 56 1.42 22.23 17.70
CA PRO A 56 2.75 22.35 17.12
C PRO A 56 2.79 23.36 15.97
N ASP A 57 3.86 24.17 15.93
CA ASP A 57 4.03 25.19 14.91
C ASP A 57 4.48 24.59 13.56
N VAL A 58 3.51 24.38 12.68
CA VAL A 58 3.72 24.01 11.27
C VAL A 58 3.39 25.17 10.31
N GLY A 59 3.24 26.37 10.84
CA GLY A 59 2.89 27.58 10.12
C GLY A 59 1.37 27.80 10.00
N ASP A 60 1.04 28.93 9.38
CA ASP A 60 -0.34 29.32 9.11
C ASP A 60 -0.92 28.60 7.89
N ALA A 61 -2.23 28.50 7.83
CA ALA A 61 -2.94 27.93 6.68
C ALA A 61 -2.68 28.75 5.40
N ALA A 62 -2.69 28.07 4.26
CA ALA A 62 -2.62 28.69 2.94
C ALA A 62 -3.88 28.35 2.13
N THR A 63 -4.27 29.25 1.22
CA THR A 63 -5.29 28.92 0.22
C THR A 63 -4.80 27.82 -0.72
N GLU A 64 -5.71 27.08 -1.35
CA GLU A 64 -5.39 26.04 -2.34
C GLU A 64 -4.46 26.56 -3.43
N PHE A 65 -4.74 27.74 -3.98
CA PHE A 65 -3.92 28.35 -5.05
C PHE A 65 -2.54 28.76 -4.57
N ALA A 66 -2.42 29.29 -3.35
CA ALA A 66 -1.14 29.68 -2.78
C ALA A 66 -0.25 28.44 -2.51
N ALA A 67 -0.83 27.39 -1.93
CA ALA A 67 -0.13 26.13 -1.67
C ALA A 67 0.31 25.44 -2.97
N LEU A 68 -0.56 25.39 -3.99
CA LEU A 68 -0.21 24.84 -5.31
C LEU A 68 0.92 25.65 -5.98
N ALA A 69 0.87 26.98 -5.89
CA ALA A 69 1.93 27.84 -6.46
C ALA A 69 3.27 27.65 -5.73
N GLU A 70 3.24 27.55 -4.40
CA GLU A 70 4.43 27.29 -3.58
C GLU A 70 5.05 25.93 -3.92
N LEU A 71 4.23 24.87 -3.95
CA LEU A 71 4.70 23.53 -4.28
C LEU A 71 5.19 23.43 -5.74
N LYS A 72 4.56 24.15 -6.68
CA LYS A 72 5.03 24.20 -8.08
C LYS A 72 6.38 24.88 -8.21
N ALA A 73 6.65 25.92 -7.42
CA ALA A 73 7.96 26.57 -7.37
C ALA A 73 9.04 25.63 -6.80
N ILE A 74 8.68 24.83 -5.79
CA ILE A 74 9.57 23.78 -5.24
C ILE A 74 9.82 22.71 -6.30
N ALA A 75 8.78 22.16 -6.93
CA ALA A 75 8.87 21.17 -7.98
C ALA A 75 9.74 21.62 -9.16
N GLY A 76 9.65 22.90 -9.52
CA GLY A 76 10.45 23.51 -10.60
C GLY A 76 11.96 23.53 -10.35
N ARG A 77 12.43 23.20 -9.14
CA ARG A 77 13.87 23.00 -8.85
C ARG A 77 14.39 21.64 -9.30
N ASN A 78 13.50 20.70 -9.57
CA ASN A 78 13.87 19.40 -10.10
C ASN A 78 14.31 19.53 -11.57
N LYS A 79 15.38 18.83 -11.94
CA LYS A 79 15.89 18.77 -13.32
C LYS A 79 15.46 17.46 -13.97
N ARG A 80 14.65 17.54 -15.01
CA ARG A 80 14.11 16.37 -15.72
C ARG A 80 15.06 15.94 -16.82
N PHE A 81 16.06 15.12 -16.47
CA PHE A 81 16.96 14.50 -17.42
C PHE A 81 16.37 13.19 -17.97
N LYS A 82 16.76 12.82 -19.19
CA LYS A 82 16.47 11.48 -19.72
C LYS A 82 17.22 10.43 -18.88
N ASN A 83 16.51 9.47 -18.30
CA ASN A 83 17.08 8.50 -17.38
C ASN A 83 17.21 7.12 -18.04
N TYR A 84 18.45 6.67 -18.21
CA TYR A 84 18.81 5.33 -18.66
C TYR A 84 19.55 4.52 -17.57
N ILE A 85 19.31 4.88 -16.30
CA ILE A 85 19.91 4.22 -15.13
C ILE A 85 19.37 2.79 -14.99
N GLY A 86 18.09 2.57 -15.21
CA GLY A 86 17.44 1.28 -15.09
C GLY A 86 17.29 0.81 -13.64
N MET A 87 17.89 -0.34 -13.31
CA MET A 87 17.82 -0.92 -11.96
C MET A 87 16.36 -1.11 -11.47
N GLY A 88 15.48 -1.57 -12.35
CA GLY A 88 14.07 -1.82 -12.04
C GLY A 88 13.14 -0.61 -12.17
N TYR A 89 13.64 0.56 -12.59
CA TYR A 89 12.86 1.78 -12.83
C TYR A 89 13.12 2.32 -14.23
N THR A 90 12.06 2.60 -14.99
CA THR A 90 12.14 3.10 -16.36
C THR A 90 11.05 4.10 -16.65
N ALA A 91 11.27 5.00 -17.58
CA ALA A 91 10.23 5.90 -18.06
C ALA A 91 9.17 5.12 -18.87
N VAL A 92 7.92 5.55 -18.75
CA VAL A 92 6.78 4.91 -19.41
C VAL A 92 5.79 5.95 -19.94
N HIS A 93 4.96 5.54 -20.86
CA HIS A 93 3.79 6.31 -21.28
C HIS A 93 2.55 5.78 -20.57
N THR A 94 2.06 6.50 -19.54
CA THR A 94 0.73 6.22 -18.99
C THR A 94 -0.32 6.64 -20.02
N PRO A 95 -1.17 5.72 -20.52
CA PRO A 95 -2.19 6.11 -21.48
C PRO A 95 -3.10 7.21 -20.91
N PRO A 96 -3.32 8.34 -21.63
CA PRO A 96 -4.10 9.46 -21.09
C PRO A 96 -5.49 9.08 -20.60
N VAL A 97 -6.13 8.10 -21.24
CA VAL A 97 -7.44 7.59 -20.82
C VAL A 97 -7.37 6.89 -19.45
N ILE A 98 -6.29 6.21 -19.12
CA ILE A 98 -6.07 5.58 -17.82
C ILE A 98 -5.69 6.63 -16.77
N LEU A 99 -4.79 7.54 -17.11
CA LEU A 99 -4.38 8.63 -16.22
C LEU A 99 -5.60 9.39 -15.70
N ARG A 100 -6.44 9.88 -16.63
CA ARG A 100 -7.59 10.72 -16.29
C ARG A 100 -8.74 9.95 -15.63
N ASN A 101 -9.02 8.74 -16.06
CA ASN A 101 -10.19 7.99 -15.59
C ASN A 101 -9.87 7.01 -14.46
N MET A 102 -8.64 6.94 -13.99
CA MET A 102 -8.26 6.14 -12.83
C MET A 102 -7.42 6.92 -11.82
N LEU A 103 -6.21 7.38 -12.19
CA LEU A 103 -5.30 8.04 -11.25
C LEU A 103 -5.86 9.39 -10.79
N GLU A 104 -6.55 10.13 -11.68
CA GLU A 104 -7.21 11.40 -11.36
C GLU A 104 -8.69 11.25 -11.00
N ASN A 105 -9.23 10.03 -10.92
CA ASN A 105 -10.64 9.77 -10.68
C ASN A 105 -10.91 9.34 -9.22
N PRO A 106 -11.63 10.14 -8.42
CA PRO A 106 -11.95 9.82 -7.02
C PRO A 106 -12.73 8.53 -6.84
N GLY A 107 -13.50 8.07 -7.83
CA GLY A 107 -14.17 6.77 -7.78
C GLY A 107 -13.21 5.58 -7.64
N TRP A 108 -11.96 5.74 -8.08
CA TRP A 108 -10.92 4.73 -7.94
C TRP A 108 -10.02 4.98 -6.74
N TYR A 109 -9.46 6.19 -6.57
CA TYR A 109 -8.46 6.41 -5.54
C TYR A 109 -9.04 6.60 -4.13
N THR A 110 -10.33 6.93 -3.98
CA THR A 110 -10.97 7.06 -2.66
C THR A 110 -11.63 5.78 -2.15
N ALA A 111 -11.53 4.68 -2.88
CA ALA A 111 -12.05 3.39 -2.46
C ALA A 111 -11.18 2.72 -1.39
N TYR A 112 -11.78 1.83 -0.60
CA TYR A 112 -11.08 1.05 0.43
C TYR A 112 -10.70 -0.35 -0.06
N THR A 113 -9.92 -1.07 0.74
CA THR A 113 -9.65 -2.50 0.56
C THR A 113 -10.95 -3.28 0.42
N PRO A 114 -11.06 -4.22 -0.55
CA PRO A 114 -12.32 -4.90 -0.86
C PRO A 114 -12.72 -5.99 0.17
N TYR A 115 -12.72 -5.64 1.47
CA TYR A 115 -13.22 -6.55 2.53
C TYR A 115 -14.71 -6.82 2.42
N GLN A 116 -15.47 -5.90 1.80
CA GLN A 116 -16.88 -6.09 1.50
C GLN A 116 -17.03 -6.22 -0.02
N PRO A 117 -17.05 -7.46 -0.51
CA PRO A 117 -16.99 -7.71 -1.95
C PRO A 117 -18.22 -7.21 -2.72
N GLU A 118 -19.39 -7.15 -2.08
CA GLU A 118 -20.62 -6.70 -2.74
C GLU A 118 -20.57 -5.24 -3.23
N VAL A 119 -19.72 -4.41 -2.61
CA VAL A 119 -19.49 -3.01 -2.98
C VAL A 119 -18.13 -2.78 -3.66
N SER A 120 -17.52 -3.85 -4.18
CA SER A 120 -16.13 -3.82 -4.64
C SER A 120 -15.89 -4.66 -5.90
N GLN A 121 -16.94 -5.05 -6.62
CA GLN A 121 -16.82 -6.01 -7.73
C GLN A 121 -15.96 -5.48 -8.89
N GLY A 122 -15.94 -4.17 -9.12
CA GLY A 122 -15.14 -3.57 -10.18
C GLY A 122 -13.63 -3.58 -9.85
N ARG A 123 -13.25 -3.18 -8.63
CA ARG A 123 -11.84 -3.27 -8.18
C ARG A 123 -11.34 -4.70 -8.15
N LEU A 124 -12.17 -5.62 -7.68
CA LEU A 124 -11.87 -7.04 -7.65
C LEU A 124 -11.65 -7.59 -9.06
N GLU A 125 -12.44 -7.15 -10.06
CA GLU A 125 -12.23 -7.53 -11.45
C GLU A 125 -10.91 -6.99 -12.01
N ALA A 126 -10.58 -5.73 -11.75
CA ALA A 126 -9.30 -5.15 -12.16
C ALA A 126 -8.09 -5.87 -11.54
N LEU A 127 -8.19 -6.25 -10.25
CA LEU A 127 -7.15 -7.04 -9.57
C LEU A 127 -7.07 -8.48 -10.08
N LEU A 128 -8.21 -9.08 -10.44
CA LEU A 128 -8.22 -10.40 -11.07
C LEU A 128 -7.54 -10.36 -12.44
N ASN A 129 -7.75 -9.29 -13.22
CA ASN A 129 -7.02 -9.05 -14.46
C ASN A 129 -5.52 -8.93 -14.21
N PHE A 130 -5.09 -8.25 -13.14
CA PHE A 130 -3.68 -8.16 -12.76
C PHE A 130 -3.08 -9.54 -12.43
N GLN A 131 -3.81 -10.36 -11.67
CA GLN A 131 -3.40 -11.75 -11.40
C GLN A 131 -3.27 -12.55 -12.70
N GLN A 132 -4.20 -12.39 -13.65
CA GLN A 132 -4.14 -13.07 -14.95
C GLN A 132 -2.92 -12.64 -15.77
N VAL A 133 -2.61 -11.32 -15.81
CA VAL A 133 -1.37 -10.82 -16.44
C VAL A 133 -0.15 -11.49 -15.83
N THR A 134 -0.12 -11.57 -14.51
CA THR A 134 0.99 -12.19 -13.77
C THR A 134 1.12 -13.67 -14.11
N LEU A 135 0.03 -14.43 -14.12
CA LEU A 135 0.02 -15.86 -14.45
C LEU A 135 0.52 -16.11 -15.87
N ASP A 136 -0.04 -15.38 -16.85
CA ASP A 136 0.30 -15.55 -18.27
C ASP A 136 1.77 -15.21 -18.54
N LEU A 137 2.30 -14.16 -17.94
CA LEU A 137 3.69 -13.74 -18.17
C LEU A 137 4.69 -14.60 -17.42
N THR A 138 4.39 -15.02 -16.18
CA THR A 138 5.31 -15.81 -15.36
C THR A 138 5.26 -17.31 -15.62
N GLY A 139 4.15 -17.81 -16.16
CA GLY A 139 3.94 -19.25 -16.43
C GLY A 139 3.76 -20.08 -15.15
N LEU A 140 3.30 -19.47 -14.05
CA LEU A 140 2.99 -20.13 -12.78
C LEU A 140 1.47 -20.20 -12.53
N ASP A 141 1.08 -20.88 -11.45
CA ASP A 141 -0.31 -21.34 -11.28
C ASP A 141 -1.16 -20.38 -10.44
N ILE A 142 -0.54 -19.63 -9.50
CA ILE A 142 -1.26 -18.71 -8.59
C ILE A 142 -0.47 -17.41 -8.41
N ALA A 143 -1.19 -16.29 -8.41
CA ALA A 143 -0.61 -14.97 -8.23
C ALA A 143 -1.30 -14.19 -7.11
N SER A 144 -0.56 -13.29 -6.44
CA SER A 144 -1.12 -12.31 -5.53
C SER A 144 -1.70 -11.11 -6.27
N ALA A 145 -2.61 -10.39 -5.63
CA ALA A 145 -3.23 -9.18 -6.17
C ALA A 145 -2.25 -8.00 -6.29
N SER A 146 -1.32 -7.86 -5.35
CA SER A 146 -0.15 -6.96 -5.39
C SER A 146 0.73 -7.15 -4.16
N LEU A 147 1.99 -6.74 -4.25
CA LEU A 147 2.90 -6.53 -3.11
C LEU A 147 3.42 -5.09 -3.13
N LEU A 148 4.35 -4.75 -2.20
CA LEU A 148 4.77 -3.38 -1.97
C LEU A 148 5.73 -2.83 -3.03
N ASP A 149 6.82 -3.57 -3.31
CA ASP A 149 7.79 -3.31 -4.38
C ASP A 149 8.60 -4.59 -4.67
N GLU A 150 9.47 -4.55 -5.68
CA GLU A 150 10.27 -5.73 -6.08
C GLU A 150 11.18 -6.22 -4.95
N ALA A 151 11.85 -5.33 -4.24
CA ALA A 151 12.79 -5.71 -3.19
C ALA A 151 12.08 -6.35 -1.99
N THR A 152 10.93 -5.84 -1.59
CA THR A 152 10.10 -6.46 -0.55
C THR A 152 9.51 -7.78 -1.02
N ALA A 153 9.15 -7.90 -2.29
CA ALA A 153 8.71 -9.17 -2.88
C ALA A 153 9.82 -10.23 -2.87
N ALA A 154 11.07 -9.84 -3.11
CA ALA A 154 12.24 -10.72 -2.97
C ALA A 154 12.43 -11.24 -1.54
N ALA A 155 12.29 -10.36 -0.55
CA ALA A 155 12.35 -10.74 0.86
C ALA A 155 11.19 -11.68 1.27
N GLU A 156 9.99 -11.44 0.75
CA GLU A 156 8.85 -12.36 0.92
C GLU A 156 9.08 -13.70 0.23
N ALA A 157 9.73 -13.73 -0.95
CA ALA A 157 10.10 -14.95 -1.65
C ALA A 157 11.10 -15.79 -0.83
N MET A 158 12.12 -15.17 -0.23
CA MET A 158 13.06 -15.84 0.68
C MET A 158 12.31 -16.42 1.89
N ALA A 159 11.47 -15.64 2.56
CA ALA A 159 10.69 -16.09 3.71
C ALA A 159 9.74 -17.25 3.33
N MET A 160 9.10 -17.15 2.18
CA MET A 160 8.24 -18.22 1.66
C MET A 160 9.05 -19.48 1.31
N ALA A 161 10.20 -19.33 0.64
CA ALA A 161 11.09 -20.45 0.32
C ALA A 161 11.46 -21.26 1.58
N LYS A 162 11.81 -20.58 2.69
CA LYS A 162 12.08 -21.23 3.96
C LYS A 162 10.86 -21.97 4.52
N ARG A 163 9.67 -21.36 4.48
CA ARG A 163 8.43 -21.99 4.97
C ARG A 163 8.08 -23.28 4.23
N VAL A 164 8.21 -23.29 2.90
CA VAL A 164 7.84 -24.43 2.06
C VAL A 164 8.96 -25.45 1.89
N SER A 165 10.20 -25.08 2.19
CA SER A 165 11.37 -25.97 2.05
C SER A 165 11.21 -27.27 2.83
N LYS A 166 11.54 -28.36 2.18
CA LYS A 166 11.63 -29.70 2.82
C LYS A 166 12.96 -29.87 3.59
N LEU A 167 13.93 -28.99 3.35
CA LEU A 167 15.26 -28.98 3.99
C LEU A 167 15.19 -28.16 5.29
N LYS A 168 14.57 -28.70 6.34
CA LYS A 168 14.24 -27.97 7.57
C LYS A 168 15.45 -27.39 8.31
N ASN A 169 16.59 -28.07 8.25
CA ASN A 169 17.84 -27.66 8.92
C ASN A 169 18.69 -26.71 8.06
N ALA A 170 18.37 -26.53 6.77
CA ALA A 170 19.10 -25.60 5.91
C ALA A 170 18.79 -24.16 6.34
N ASN A 171 19.83 -23.33 6.48
CA ASN A 171 19.72 -21.94 6.95
C ASN A 171 20.38 -20.93 6.01
N ARG A 172 20.74 -21.39 4.80
CA ARG A 172 21.46 -20.58 3.82
C ARG A 172 20.56 -20.28 2.64
N PHE A 173 20.58 -19.01 2.22
CA PHE A 173 19.87 -18.51 1.04
C PHE A 173 20.89 -17.94 0.06
N PHE A 174 20.87 -18.41 -1.18
CA PHE A 174 21.77 -17.93 -2.21
C PHE A 174 21.09 -16.85 -3.04
N VAL A 175 21.81 -15.77 -3.33
CA VAL A 175 21.38 -14.69 -4.21
C VAL A 175 22.40 -14.52 -5.32
N ALA A 176 21.97 -14.57 -6.57
CA ALA A 176 22.84 -14.33 -7.71
C ALA A 176 23.40 -12.91 -7.67
N ALA A 177 24.70 -12.77 -7.98
CA ALA A 177 25.42 -11.49 -7.88
C ALA A 177 24.89 -10.39 -8.82
N ASP A 178 24.12 -10.76 -9.83
CA ASP A 178 23.50 -9.88 -10.80
C ASP A 178 22.05 -9.49 -10.46
N VAL A 179 21.58 -9.77 -9.25
CA VAL A 179 20.34 -9.20 -8.68
C VAL A 179 20.55 -7.70 -8.43
N HIS A 180 19.49 -6.90 -8.56
CA HIS A 180 19.57 -5.46 -8.29
C HIS A 180 20.08 -5.17 -6.87
N PRO A 181 21.01 -4.21 -6.69
CA PRO A 181 21.64 -3.93 -5.40
C PRO A 181 20.63 -3.59 -4.29
N GLN A 182 19.61 -2.78 -4.60
CA GLN A 182 18.56 -2.44 -3.64
C GLN A 182 17.70 -3.65 -3.23
N THR A 183 17.51 -4.60 -4.13
CA THR A 183 16.81 -5.86 -3.84
C THR A 183 17.62 -6.72 -2.88
N LEU A 184 18.92 -6.85 -3.13
CA LEU A 184 19.84 -7.56 -2.25
C LEU A 184 19.89 -6.95 -0.85
N ASP A 185 19.87 -5.61 -0.75
CA ASP A 185 19.89 -4.89 0.52
C ASP A 185 18.67 -5.27 1.39
N VAL A 186 17.46 -5.20 0.85
CA VAL A 186 16.23 -5.57 1.56
C VAL A 186 16.19 -7.07 1.92
N VAL A 187 16.71 -7.94 1.05
CA VAL A 187 16.83 -9.39 1.34
C VAL A 187 17.76 -9.62 2.53
N ARG A 188 18.90 -8.92 2.59
CA ARG A 188 19.84 -9.01 3.72
C ARG A 188 19.23 -8.54 5.02
N THR A 189 18.54 -7.40 5.00
CA THR A 189 17.83 -6.87 6.18
C THR A 189 16.82 -7.88 6.73
N ARG A 190 16.06 -8.52 5.85
CA ARG A 190 15.07 -9.53 6.25
C ARG A 190 15.74 -10.83 6.73
N ALA A 191 16.83 -11.24 6.09
CA ALA A 191 17.57 -12.45 6.45
C ALA A 191 18.19 -12.35 7.85
N GLU A 192 18.68 -11.16 8.22
CA GLU A 192 19.27 -10.89 9.53
C GLU A 192 18.28 -11.20 10.66
N THR A 193 17.05 -10.72 10.56
CA THR A 193 16.02 -10.93 11.60
C THR A 193 15.57 -12.38 11.73
N PHE A 194 15.65 -13.14 10.64
CA PHE A 194 15.35 -14.59 10.64
C PHE A 194 16.56 -15.46 10.96
N GLY A 195 17.76 -14.87 11.10
CA GLY A 195 19.00 -15.59 11.32
C GLY A 195 19.44 -16.42 10.11
N PHE A 196 19.08 -16.01 8.88
CA PHE A 196 19.51 -16.67 7.66
C PHE A 196 20.88 -16.15 7.19
N GLU A 197 21.73 -17.06 6.71
CA GLU A 197 22.97 -16.70 6.02
C GLU A 197 22.66 -16.43 4.54
N VAL A 198 22.98 -15.22 4.05
CA VAL A 198 22.85 -14.87 2.63
C VAL A 198 24.21 -15.01 1.94
N ILE A 199 24.26 -15.87 0.92
CA ILE A 199 25.42 -16.06 0.07
C ILE A 199 25.20 -15.32 -1.24
N VAL A 200 26.16 -14.51 -1.66
CA VAL A 200 26.07 -13.76 -2.93
C VAL A 200 27.24 -14.15 -3.80
N ASP A 201 26.97 -14.76 -4.96
CA ASP A 201 27.97 -15.14 -5.93
C ASP A 201 27.31 -15.34 -7.33
N ASP A 202 28.11 -15.64 -8.34
CA ASP A 202 27.62 -15.96 -9.68
C ASP A 202 26.63 -17.15 -9.65
N ALA A 203 25.55 -17.05 -10.39
CA ALA A 203 24.42 -18.00 -10.31
C ALA A 203 24.83 -19.49 -10.39
N PRO A 204 25.76 -19.96 -11.29
CA PRO A 204 26.15 -21.35 -11.35
C PRO A 204 26.81 -21.88 -10.06
N LYS A 205 27.43 -20.98 -9.27
CA LYS A 205 28.06 -21.34 -7.99
C LYS A 205 27.10 -21.75 -6.90
N ALA A 206 25.79 -21.49 -7.08
CA ALA A 206 24.79 -22.05 -6.19
C ALA A 206 24.91 -23.58 -6.04
N LEU A 207 25.42 -24.26 -7.07
CA LEU A 207 25.64 -25.73 -7.05
C LEU A 207 26.79 -26.18 -6.14
N ASP A 208 27.69 -25.28 -5.78
CA ASP A 208 28.85 -25.57 -4.89
C ASP A 208 28.38 -25.66 -3.41
N HIS A 209 27.17 -25.23 -3.09
CA HIS A 209 26.62 -25.22 -1.74
C HIS A 209 25.65 -26.39 -1.50
N GLN A 210 25.76 -27.05 -0.33
CA GLN A 210 24.95 -28.22 0.00
C GLN A 210 23.67 -27.88 0.81
N ASP A 211 23.70 -26.82 1.63
CA ASP A 211 22.70 -26.53 2.66
C ASP A 211 21.83 -25.31 2.30
N LEU A 212 21.43 -25.21 1.05
CA LEU A 212 20.56 -24.13 0.59
C LEU A 212 19.09 -24.54 0.78
N PHE A 213 18.31 -23.70 1.47
CA PHE A 213 16.84 -23.85 1.46
C PHE A 213 16.20 -23.18 0.25
N GLY A 214 16.87 -22.19 -0.35
CA GLY A 214 16.38 -21.45 -1.50
C GLY A 214 17.46 -20.67 -2.23
N VAL A 215 17.12 -20.28 -3.46
CA VAL A 215 17.97 -19.49 -4.37
C VAL A 215 17.13 -18.36 -4.97
N LEU A 216 17.73 -17.18 -5.12
CA LEU A 216 17.20 -16.05 -5.89
C LEU A 216 18.05 -15.79 -7.12
N LEU A 217 17.46 -15.89 -8.29
CA LEU A 217 18.03 -15.60 -9.60
C LEU A 217 17.37 -14.37 -10.21
N GLN A 218 18.03 -13.73 -11.18
CA GLN A 218 17.48 -12.60 -11.95
C GLN A 218 17.50 -12.97 -13.43
N GLN A 219 16.35 -12.99 -14.11
CA GLN A 219 16.26 -13.45 -15.51
C GLN A 219 16.97 -12.52 -16.48
N VAL A 220 16.79 -11.22 -16.31
CA VAL A 220 17.60 -10.18 -16.96
C VAL A 220 18.44 -9.55 -15.85
N GLY A 221 19.73 -9.85 -15.86
CA GLY A 221 20.63 -9.40 -14.80
C GLY A 221 20.69 -7.88 -14.67
N THR A 222 21.14 -7.39 -13.52
CA THR A 222 21.19 -5.95 -13.24
C THR A 222 22.06 -5.17 -14.22
N THR A 223 22.98 -5.83 -14.93
CA THR A 223 23.81 -5.26 -16.00
C THR A 223 23.33 -5.63 -17.41
N GLY A 224 22.18 -6.28 -17.53
CA GLY A 224 21.48 -6.50 -18.79
C GLY A 224 21.60 -7.89 -19.39
N GLU A 225 22.43 -8.79 -18.86
CA GLU A 225 22.59 -10.14 -19.40
C GLU A 225 21.28 -10.94 -19.28
N VAL A 226 20.88 -11.57 -20.39
CA VAL A 226 19.73 -12.48 -20.42
C VAL A 226 20.21 -13.90 -20.15
N HIS A 227 19.68 -14.51 -19.09
CA HIS A 227 20.10 -15.83 -18.63
C HIS A 227 19.10 -16.93 -19.00
N ASP A 228 19.60 -18.08 -19.41
CA ASP A 228 18.87 -19.34 -19.51
C ASP A 228 19.17 -20.20 -18.28
N TYR A 229 18.23 -20.29 -17.38
CA TYR A 229 18.43 -20.99 -16.11
C TYR A 229 17.87 -22.42 -16.08
N ARG A 230 17.38 -22.99 -17.20
CA ARG A 230 16.70 -24.29 -17.21
C ARG A 230 17.55 -25.41 -16.60
N GLU A 231 18.82 -25.52 -16.97
CA GLU A 231 19.70 -26.55 -16.44
C GLU A 231 20.00 -26.32 -14.95
N LEU A 232 20.33 -25.08 -14.58
CA LEU A 232 20.60 -24.71 -13.19
C LEU A 232 19.38 -24.97 -12.29
N ILE A 233 18.20 -24.54 -12.71
CA ILE A 233 16.95 -24.77 -11.97
C ILE A 233 16.69 -26.28 -11.82
N SER A 234 16.84 -27.05 -12.88
CA SER A 234 16.65 -28.51 -12.85
C SER A 234 17.56 -29.19 -11.81
N GLU A 235 18.82 -28.80 -11.77
CA GLU A 235 19.78 -29.35 -10.80
C GLU A 235 19.47 -28.92 -9.37
N LEU A 236 19.15 -27.63 -9.13
CA LEU A 236 18.78 -27.14 -7.81
C LEU A 236 17.51 -27.83 -7.28
N LYS A 237 16.50 -28.02 -8.12
CA LYS A 237 15.27 -28.75 -7.75
C LYS A 237 15.51 -30.21 -7.44
N SER A 238 16.46 -30.86 -8.13
CA SER A 238 16.85 -32.24 -7.81
C SER A 238 17.34 -32.36 -6.36
N ARG A 239 17.96 -31.29 -5.85
CA ARG A 239 18.42 -31.14 -4.46
C ARG A 239 17.38 -30.62 -3.51
N LYS A 240 16.12 -30.42 -3.96
CA LYS A 240 14.98 -29.88 -3.18
C LYS A 240 15.17 -28.41 -2.74
N VAL A 241 15.99 -27.65 -3.43
CA VAL A 241 16.16 -26.21 -3.24
C VAL A 241 14.99 -25.48 -3.90
N ILE A 242 14.39 -24.51 -3.20
CA ILE A 242 13.33 -23.67 -3.76
C ILE A 242 13.97 -22.59 -4.64
N VAL A 243 13.49 -22.46 -5.87
CA VAL A 243 14.05 -21.50 -6.82
C VAL A 243 13.08 -20.33 -7.04
N SER A 244 13.53 -19.14 -6.68
CA SER A 244 12.87 -17.87 -6.94
C SER A 244 13.56 -17.12 -8.07
N VAL A 245 12.80 -16.51 -8.97
CA VAL A 245 13.33 -15.72 -10.09
C VAL A 245 12.70 -14.34 -10.09
N ALA A 246 13.54 -13.30 -10.03
CA ALA A 246 13.14 -11.93 -10.29
C ALA A 246 13.07 -11.71 -11.81
N ALA A 247 11.98 -11.09 -12.28
CA ALA A 247 11.71 -10.89 -13.69
C ALA A 247 11.04 -9.54 -13.96
N ASP A 248 11.12 -9.08 -15.19
CA ASP A 248 10.53 -7.83 -15.67
C ASP A 248 9.35 -8.12 -16.59
N PHE A 249 8.17 -7.53 -16.33
CA PHE A 249 6.96 -7.78 -17.13
C PHE A 249 7.15 -7.48 -18.62
N MET A 250 7.88 -6.39 -18.95
CA MET A 250 8.08 -6.03 -20.36
C MET A 250 9.04 -7.00 -21.07
N ALA A 251 10.06 -7.46 -20.37
CA ALA A 251 10.95 -8.51 -20.87
C ALA A 251 10.20 -9.84 -21.05
N LEU A 252 9.32 -10.19 -20.10
CA LEU A 252 8.53 -11.42 -20.17
C LEU A 252 7.54 -11.48 -21.37
N VAL A 253 7.23 -10.34 -21.99
CA VAL A 253 6.45 -10.32 -23.24
C VAL A 253 7.20 -11.02 -24.38
N LEU A 254 8.55 -10.96 -24.39
CA LEU A 254 9.40 -11.55 -25.43
C LEU A 254 10.19 -12.77 -24.93
N LEU A 255 10.43 -12.90 -23.64
CA LEU A 255 11.25 -13.97 -23.05
C LEU A 255 10.39 -15.13 -22.53
N THR A 256 10.93 -16.34 -22.62
CA THR A 256 10.32 -17.54 -22.02
C THR A 256 10.07 -17.34 -20.54
N ALA A 257 8.87 -17.66 -20.09
CA ALA A 257 8.43 -17.52 -18.70
C ALA A 257 9.32 -18.34 -17.73
N PRO A 258 9.74 -17.76 -16.61
CA PRO A 258 10.56 -18.50 -15.63
C PRO A 258 9.85 -19.73 -15.04
N GLY A 259 8.53 -19.71 -14.92
CA GLY A 259 7.75 -20.89 -14.51
C GLY A 259 7.90 -22.06 -15.48
N LYS A 260 7.98 -21.79 -16.79
CA LYS A 260 8.27 -22.81 -17.81
C LYS A 260 9.71 -23.32 -17.78
N GLN A 261 10.63 -22.52 -17.23
CA GLN A 261 11.99 -22.96 -16.96
C GLN A 261 12.09 -23.79 -15.68
N GLY A 262 11.01 -23.89 -14.89
CA GLY A 262 10.92 -24.69 -13.68
C GLY A 262 11.01 -23.90 -12.36
N ALA A 263 11.01 -22.57 -12.39
CA ALA A 263 10.99 -21.75 -11.19
C ALA A 263 9.76 -22.05 -10.30
N ASP A 264 9.94 -21.99 -8.98
CA ASP A 264 8.90 -22.23 -8.00
C ASP A 264 8.17 -20.94 -7.63
N ILE A 265 8.88 -19.80 -7.65
CA ILE A 265 8.40 -18.47 -7.33
C ILE A 265 8.93 -17.50 -8.39
N VAL A 266 8.09 -16.61 -8.88
CA VAL A 266 8.47 -15.52 -9.79
C VAL A 266 7.86 -14.23 -9.30
N PHE A 267 8.68 -13.17 -9.21
CA PHE A 267 8.23 -11.85 -8.77
C PHE A 267 8.97 -10.74 -9.53
N GLY A 268 8.50 -9.52 -9.40
CA GLY A 268 9.13 -8.34 -9.98
C GLY A 268 8.27 -7.10 -9.84
N SER A 269 8.68 -6.00 -10.46
CA SER A 269 7.93 -4.75 -10.49
C SER A 269 6.98 -4.69 -11.69
N ALA A 270 5.74 -4.25 -11.46
CA ALA A 270 4.77 -3.95 -12.52
C ALA A 270 4.87 -2.50 -13.04
N GLN A 271 5.85 -1.71 -12.59
CA GLN A 271 6.00 -0.30 -12.90
C GLN A 271 5.98 -0.01 -14.41
N ARG A 272 6.63 -0.85 -15.21
CA ARG A 272 6.73 -0.69 -16.67
C ARG A 272 5.40 -0.78 -17.41
N PHE A 273 4.34 -1.23 -16.75
CA PHE A 273 2.99 -1.24 -17.31
C PHE A 273 2.24 0.06 -16.95
N GLY A 274 2.78 1.19 -17.43
CA GLY A 274 2.12 2.48 -17.41
C GLY A 274 2.15 3.24 -16.08
N VAL A 275 2.95 2.84 -15.12
CA VAL A 275 3.09 3.55 -13.83
C VAL A 275 4.30 4.47 -13.87
N PRO A 276 4.16 5.78 -13.58
CA PRO A 276 5.29 6.71 -13.55
C PRO A 276 6.37 6.28 -12.53
N MET A 277 7.63 6.67 -12.76
CA MET A 277 8.74 6.37 -11.86
C MET A 277 8.59 6.99 -10.48
N GLY A 278 8.08 8.23 -10.39
CA GLY A 278 7.69 8.89 -9.15
C GLY A 278 8.76 8.93 -8.07
N TYR A 279 10.02 9.09 -8.45
CA TYR A 279 11.16 9.10 -7.54
C TYR A 279 11.23 7.83 -6.65
N GLY A 280 10.76 6.70 -7.18
CA GLY A 280 10.81 5.40 -6.52
C GLY A 280 9.48 4.75 -6.18
N GLY A 281 8.38 5.43 -6.38
CA GLY A 281 7.06 4.84 -6.17
C GLY A 281 5.95 5.81 -5.81
N PRO A 282 4.73 5.27 -5.58
CA PRO A 282 4.42 3.83 -5.33
C PRO A 282 4.45 2.97 -6.60
N HIS A 283 4.90 1.71 -6.46
CA HIS A 283 4.90 0.71 -7.54
C HIS A 283 4.35 -0.62 -7.02
N ALA A 284 3.47 -1.27 -7.77
CA ALA A 284 3.00 -2.60 -7.43
C ALA A 284 4.05 -3.65 -7.82
N ALA A 285 4.40 -4.54 -6.90
CA ALA A 285 5.10 -5.76 -7.26
C ALA A 285 4.11 -6.86 -7.59
N PHE A 286 4.43 -7.66 -8.61
CA PHE A 286 3.74 -8.92 -8.87
C PHE A 286 4.47 -10.08 -8.16
N PHE A 287 3.72 -11.13 -7.85
CA PHE A 287 4.26 -12.31 -7.19
C PHE A 287 3.41 -13.52 -7.58
N ALA A 288 4.05 -14.54 -8.11
CA ALA A 288 3.42 -15.80 -8.49
C ALA A 288 4.18 -16.99 -7.92
N ALA A 289 3.49 -18.09 -7.73
CA ALA A 289 4.06 -19.34 -7.25
C ALA A 289 3.34 -20.57 -7.83
N SER A 290 3.97 -21.74 -7.68
CA SER A 290 3.34 -23.02 -7.98
C SER A 290 2.14 -23.29 -7.06
N ASP A 291 1.11 -23.97 -7.56
CA ASP A 291 -0.15 -24.22 -6.82
C ASP A 291 0.07 -24.94 -5.48
N GLU A 292 1.04 -25.83 -5.39
CA GLU A 292 1.37 -26.53 -4.14
C GLU A 292 1.72 -25.58 -2.99
N PHE A 293 2.17 -24.34 -3.29
CA PHE A 293 2.60 -23.35 -2.30
C PHE A 293 1.55 -22.28 -1.98
N LYS A 294 0.36 -22.34 -2.57
CA LYS A 294 -0.69 -21.30 -2.43
C LYS A 294 -1.01 -20.92 -0.99
N ARG A 295 -0.95 -21.85 -0.03
CA ARG A 295 -1.19 -21.56 1.39
C ARG A 295 -0.06 -20.80 2.08
N SER A 296 1.09 -20.68 1.43
CA SER A 296 2.27 -19.96 1.94
C SER A 296 2.50 -18.62 1.21
N MET A 297 1.68 -18.29 0.23
CA MET A 297 1.77 -17.03 -0.53
C MET A 297 1.67 -15.82 0.39
N PRO A 298 2.49 -14.77 0.19
CA PRO A 298 2.28 -13.45 0.79
C PRO A 298 1.21 -12.67 0.04
N GLY A 299 0.68 -11.64 0.70
CA GLY A 299 -0.28 -10.72 0.09
C GLY A 299 -1.67 -11.32 -0.12
N ARG A 300 -2.56 -10.48 -0.62
CA ARG A 300 -3.96 -10.85 -0.89
C ARG A 300 -4.08 -11.58 -2.21
N ILE A 301 -5.09 -12.43 -2.31
CA ILE A 301 -5.44 -13.16 -3.52
C ILE A 301 -6.93 -12.93 -3.79
N ILE A 302 -7.26 -12.56 -5.03
CA ILE A 302 -8.64 -12.44 -5.49
C ILE A 302 -9.07 -13.79 -6.02
N GLY A 303 -10.27 -14.21 -5.63
CA GLY A 303 -10.88 -15.45 -6.07
C GLY A 303 -12.29 -15.26 -6.59
N VAL A 304 -12.73 -16.22 -7.36
CA VAL A 304 -14.08 -16.31 -7.91
C VAL A 304 -14.94 -17.17 -7.01
N SER A 305 -16.14 -16.72 -6.68
CA SER A 305 -17.17 -17.42 -5.94
C SER A 305 -18.53 -17.22 -6.62
N LYS A 306 -19.59 -17.50 -5.88
CA LYS A 306 -20.98 -17.26 -6.27
C LYS A 306 -21.68 -16.39 -5.23
N ASP A 307 -22.67 -15.63 -5.67
CA ASP A 307 -23.60 -14.96 -4.77
C ASP A 307 -24.77 -15.91 -4.36
N ALA A 308 -25.61 -15.47 -3.43
CA ALA A 308 -26.76 -16.24 -2.96
C ALA A 308 -27.78 -16.59 -4.05
N ALA A 309 -27.73 -15.96 -5.22
CA ALA A 309 -28.53 -16.31 -6.39
C ALA A 309 -27.78 -17.26 -7.37
N GLY A 310 -26.61 -17.77 -7.00
CA GLY A 310 -25.80 -18.69 -7.79
C GLY A 310 -25.01 -18.04 -8.94
N ARG A 311 -24.95 -16.68 -8.99
CA ARG A 311 -24.23 -15.93 -10.03
C ARG A 311 -22.78 -15.73 -9.63
N THR A 312 -21.90 -15.65 -10.62
CA THR A 312 -20.49 -15.38 -10.42
C THR A 312 -20.28 -14.07 -9.67
N ALA A 313 -19.45 -14.11 -8.64
CA ALA A 313 -19.08 -12.97 -7.82
C ALA A 313 -17.63 -13.09 -7.37
N LEU A 314 -16.94 -11.97 -7.22
CA LEU A 314 -15.53 -11.91 -6.86
C LEU A 314 -15.36 -11.59 -5.37
N ARG A 315 -14.28 -12.11 -4.77
CA ARG A 315 -13.96 -11.91 -3.36
C ARG A 315 -12.45 -12.00 -3.10
N MET A 316 -12.01 -11.57 -1.94
CA MET A 316 -10.68 -11.95 -1.46
C MET A 316 -10.71 -13.42 -1.02
N ALA A 317 -9.78 -14.23 -1.53
CA ALA A 317 -9.68 -15.65 -1.25
C ALA A 317 -8.62 -15.96 -0.20
N MET A 318 -8.78 -17.10 0.50
CA MET A 318 -7.78 -17.64 1.42
C MET A 318 -7.34 -16.67 2.53
N GLN A 319 -8.24 -15.84 3.05
CA GLN A 319 -7.95 -14.82 4.07
C GLN A 319 -7.39 -15.39 5.38
N THR A 320 -7.60 -16.69 5.65
CA THR A 320 -7.04 -17.37 6.83
C THR A 320 -5.51 -17.38 6.90
N ARG A 321 -4.79 -16.94 5.86
CA ARG A 321 -3.33 -16.78 5.85
C ARG A 321 -2.89 -15.40 6.36
N GLU A 322 -3.80 -14.42 6.37
CA GLU A 322 -3.49 -13.01 6.56
C GLU A 322 -3.39 -12.64 8.05
N GLN A 323 -2.72 -11.52 8.33
CA GLN A 323 -2.38 -11.07 9.68
C GLN A 323 -3.61 -10.71 10.53
N HIS A 324 -4.70 -10.25 9.93
CA HIS A 324 -5.93 -9.92 10.68
C HIS A 324 -6.65 -11.15 11.27
N ILE A 325 -6.34 -12.36 10.76
CA ILE A 325 -6.85 -13.63 11.28
C ILE A 325 -5.78 -14.40 12.07
N ARG A 326 -4.57 -14.53 11.50
CA ARG A 326 -3.51 -15.39 12.06
C ARG A 326 -2.55 -14.70 13.02
N ARG A 327 -2.53 -13.36 13.06
CA ARG A 327 -1.66 -12.57 13.95
C ARG A 327 -0.18 -12.97 13.79
N GLU A 328 0.51 -13.37 14.86
CA GLU A 328 1.91 -13.82 14.84
C GLU A 328 2.16 -15.07 13.99
N LYS A 329 1.12 -15.82 13.61
CA LYS A 329 1.23 -17.01 12.73
C LYS A 329 0.93 -16.70 11.26
N ALA A 330 0.79 -15.43 10.91
CA ALA A 330 0.57 -15.00 9.52
C ALA A 330 1.79 -15.28 8.63
N ASN A 331 1.56 -15.42 7.34
CA ASN A 331 2.65 -15.60 6.37
C ASN A 331 3.46 -14.32 6.14
N SER A 332 2.83 -13.15 6.31
CA SER A 332 3.43 -11.82 6.13
C SER A 332 2.69 -10.82 7.01
N ASN A 333 3.30 -9.66 7.29
CA ASN A 333 2.65 -8.55 7.97
C ASN A 333 1.93 -7.59 7.02
N ILE A 334 2.00 -7.79 5.70
CA ILE A 334 1.42 -6.88 4.69
C ILE A 334 -0.08 -6.74 4.90
N CYS A 335 -0.54 -5.48 5.04
CA CYS A 335 -1.94 -5.09 5.12
C CYS A 335 -2.30 -4.16 3.96
N THR A 336 -1.80 -2.91 4.00
CA THR A 336 -1.87 -1.97 2.87
C THR A 336 -0.82 -2.37 1.84
N SER A 337 -1.23 -2.45 0.58
CA SER A 337 -0.39 -2.81 -0.56
C SER A 337 -0.46 -1.71 -1.63
N GLN A 338 -0.03 -1.95 -2.85
CA GLN A 338 -0.02 -0.97 -3.94
C GLN A 338 -1.15 -1.26 -4.96
N VAL A 339 -2.39 -1.30 -4.49
CA VAL A 339 -3.55 -1.78 -5.25
C VAL A 339 -3.90 -0.88 -6.43
N LEU A 340 -3.91 0.45 -6.24
CA LEU A 340 -4.21 1.39 -7.33
C LEU A 340 -3.23 1.22 -8.50
N LEU A 341 -1.95 1.01 -8.19
CA LEU A 341 -0.89 0.83 -9.18
C LEU A 341 -1.03 -0.53 -9.90
N ALA A 342 -1.44 -1.58 -9.19
CA ALA A 342 -1.76 -2.88 -9.80
C ALA A 342 -2.95 -2.75 -10.78
N ASN A 343 -3.96 -1.98 -10.43
CA ASN A 343 -5.10 -1.69 -11.30
C ASN A 343 -4.66 -0.91 -12.55
N ILE A 344 -3.79 0.10 -12.40
CA ILE A 344 -3.20 0.82 -13.56
C ILE A 344 -2.46 -0.16 -14.47
N ALA A 345 -1.60 -1.00 -13.91
CA ALA A 345 -0.81 -1.97 -14.67
C ALA A 345 -1.70 -3.00 -15.40
N SER A 346 -2.77 -3.47 -14.75
CA SER A 346 -3.73 -4.39 -15.38
C SER A 346 -4.48 -3.72 -16.53
N LEU A 347 -4.92 -2.47 -16.36
CA LEU A 347 -5.62 -1.73 -17.40
C LEU A 347 -4.71 -1.30 -18.55
N TYR A 348 -3.41 -1.05 -18.27
CA TYR A 348 -2.41 -0.89 -19.32
C TYR A 348 -2.33 -2.13 -20.22
N ALA A 349 -2.29 -3.32 -19.61
CA ALA A 349 -2.31 -4.57 -20.36
C ALA A 349 -3.63 -4.78 -21.13
N VAL A 350 -4.77 -4.41 -20.56
CA VAL A 350 -6.08 -4.45 -21.22
C VAL A 350 -6.12 -3.49 -22.41
N PHE A 351 -5.60 -2.27 -22.27
CA PHE A 351 -5.62 -1.25 -23.31
C PHE A 351 -4.73 -1.60 -24.49
N HIS A 352 -3.49 -2.03 -24.23
CA HIS A 352 -2.55 -2.41 -25.29
C HIS A 352 -2.82 -3.79 -25.90
N GLY A 353 -3.32 -4.70 -25.09
CA GLY A 353 -3.47 -6.10 -25.45
C GLY A 353 -2.16 -6.80 -25.79
N PRO A 354 -2.18 -8.11 -26.10
CA PRO A 354 -0.96 -8.87 -26.37
C PRO A 354 -0.17 -8.32 -27.57
N ALA A 355 -0.86 -7.87 -28.61
CA ALA A 355 -0.22 -7.34 -29.82
C ALA A 355 0.45 -5.97 -29.56
N GLY A 356 -0.20 -5.09 -28.79
CA GLY A 356 0.36 -3.79 -28.39
C GLY A 356 1.57 -3.94 -27.49
N LEU A 357 1.48 -4.78 -26.44
CA LEU A 357 2.60 -5.08 -25.55
C LEU A 357 3.79 -5.66 -26.31
N LYS A 358 3.55 -6.61 -27.21
CA LYS A 358 4.61 -7.19 -28.04
C LYS A 358 5.29 -6.14 -28.91
N ARG A 359 4.52 -5.19 -29.48
CA ARG A 359 5.07 -4.08 -30.27
C ARG A 359 5.93 -3.17 -29.42
N ILE A 360 5.49 -2.82 -28.19
CA ILE A 360 6.25 -1.98 -27.27
C ILE A 360 7.56 -2.67 -26.89
N ALA A 361 7.51 -3.92 -26.40
CA ALA A 361 8.69 -4.69 -26.01
C ALA A 361 9.67 -4.88 -27.17
N SER A 362 9.17 -5.19 -28.37
CA SER A 362 9.99 -5.36 -29.58
C SER A 362 10.67 -4.04 -29.99
N ARG A 363 9.99 -2.89 -29.83
CA ARG A 363 10.56 -1.58 -30.15
C ARG A 363 11.69 -1.23 -29.18
N ILE A 364 11.48 -1.47 -27.88
CA ILE A 364 12.50 -1.24 -26.85
C ILE A 364 13.74 -2.09 -27.16
N HIS A 365 13.53 -3.38 -27.37
CA HIS A 365 14.61 -4.33 -27.71
C HIS A 365 15.33 -3.95 -29.01
N ARG A 366 14.58 -3.54 -30.05
CA ARG A 366 15.16 -3.12 -31.32
C ARG A 366 16.04 -1.86 -31.17
N PHE A 367 15.65 -0.92 -30.35
CA PHE A 367 16.50 0.24 -30.05
C PHE A 367 17.77 -0.15 -29.28
N ALA A 368 17.69 -1.16 -28.40
CA ALA A 368 18.87 -1.69 -27.73
C ALA A 368 19.84 -2.35 -28.73
N ASP A 369 19.33 -3.14 -29.67
CA ASP A 369 20.13 -3.74 -30.75
C ASP A 369 20.81 -2.69 -31.64
N ILE A 370 20.06 -1.65 -32.05
CA ILE A 370 20.60 -0.55 -32.87
C ILE A 370 21.70 0.21 -32.09
N LEU A 371 21.46 0.54 -30.82
CA LEU A 371 22.45 1.19 -29.99
C LEU A 371 23.69 0.31 -29.81
N ALA A 372 23.53 -0.99 -29.56
CA ALA A 372 24.61 -1.96 -29.44
C ALA A 372 25.46 -2.02 -30.71
N ALA A 373 24.83 -2.15 -31.89
CA ALA A 373 25.51 -2.18 -33.17
C ALA A 373 26.27 -0.86 -33.44
N GLY A 374 25.66 0.27 -33.17
CA GLY A 374 26.28 1.59 -33.32
C GLY A 374 27.53 1.75 -32.42
N LEU A 375 27.45 1.34 -31.16
CA LEU A 375 28.58 1.38 -30.22
C LEU A 375 29.71 0.46 -30.66
N GLN A 376 29.38 -0.75 -31.13
CA GLN A 376 30.37 -1.70 -31.65
C GLN A 376 31.05 -1.19 -32.93
N GLN A 377 30.32 -0.53 -33.85
CA GLN A 377 30.91 0.14 -35.01
C GLN A 377 31.91 1.25 -34.65
N LYS A 378 31.70 1.88 -33.49
CA LYS A 378 32.62 2.87 -32.93
C LYS A 378 33.76 2.24 -32.11
N GLY A 379 33.90 0.93 -32.13
CA GLY A 379 34.96 0.18 -31.44
C GLY A 379 34.78 0.00 -29.94
N LEU A 380 33.60 0.29 -29.40
CA LEU A 380 33.28 0.08 -27.99
C LEU A 380 32.91 -1.39 -27.76
N LYS A 381 33.27 -1.90 -26.58
CA LYS A 381 33.02 -3.28 -26.20
C LYS A 381 31.80 -3.36 -25.28
N LEU A 382 30.86 -4.22 -25.64
CA LEU A 382 29.76 -4.60 -24.74
C LEU A 382 30.24 -5.71 -23.82
N ARG A 383 29.87 -5.64 -22.53
CA ARG A 383 30.28 -6.61 -21.51
C ARG A 383 29.60 -7.95 -21.72
N HIS A 384 28.35 -7.96 -22.16
CA HIS A 384 27.52 -9.14 -22.38
C HIS A 384 27.25 -9.35 -23.86
N ALA A 385 27.03 -10.62 -24.25
CA ALA A 385 26.63 -11.00 -25.60
C ALA A 385 25.09 -11.06 -25.78
N THR A 386 24.37 -11.03 -24.68
CA THR A 386 22.89 -11.11 -24.64
C THR A 386 22.32 -9.94 -23.87
N TRP A 387 21.17 -9.44 -24.30
CA TRP A 387 20.40 -8.35 -23.62
C TRP A 387 18.96 -8.35 -24.08
N PHE A 388 18.11 -7.71 -23.27
CA PHE A 388 16.76 -7.32 -23.68
C PHE A 388 16.74 -5.81 -24.00
N ASP A 389 16.94 -4.94 -23.02
CA ASP A 389 16.84 -3.48 -23.11
C ASP A 389 18.03 -2.77 -22.47
N THR A 390 18.85 -3.50 -21.73
CA THR A 390 19.94 -2.95 -20.92
C THR A 390 21.29 -3.37 -21.50
N LEU A 391 22.14 -2.39 -21.77
CA LEU A 391 23.49 -2.59 -22.26
C LEU A 391 24.51 -2.18 -21.19
N CYS A 392 25.58 -2.96 -21.05
CA CYS A 392 26.74 -2.64 -20.22
C CYS A 392 27.94 -2.42 -21.13
N VAL A 393 28.43 -1.18 -21.17
CA VAL A 393 29.49 -0.75 -22.11
C VAL A 393 30.77 -0.49 -21.35
N ASP A 394 31.82 -1.23 -21.65
CA ASP A 394 33.16 -1.01 -21.11
C ASP A 394 33.73 0.30 -21.69
N VAL A 395 34.17 1.20 -20.83
CA VAL A 395 34.66 2.54 -21.21
C VAL A 395 36.01 2.83 -20.55
N ALA A 396 36.95 3.40 -21.31
CA ALA A 396 38.28 3.72 -20.81
C ALA A 396 38.25 4.89 -19.80
N ASP A 397 37.47 5.90 -20.09
CA ASP A 397 37.26 7.08 -19.21
C ASP A 397 35.79 7.26 -18.89
N LYS A 398 35.37 6.60 -17.84
CA LYS A 398 33.97 6.66 -17.37
C LYS A 398 33.55 8.07 -16.94
N ALA A 399 34.46 8.83 -16.32
CA ALA A 399 34.13 10.18 -15.86
C ALA A 399 33.82 11.12 -17.02
N ALA A 400 34.61 11.02 -18.10
CA ALA A 400 34.38 11.81 -19.32
C ALA A 400 33.06 11.43 -20.00
N VAL A 401 32.72 10.13 -20.07
CA VAL A 401 31.46 9.67 -20.64
C VAL A 401 30.26 10.23 -19.83
N LEU A 402 30.31 10.11 -18.50
CA LEU A 402 29.25 10.62 -17.62
C LEU A 402 29.11 12.13 -17.73
N ALA A 403 30.22 12.89 -17.85
CA ALA A 403 30.17 14.33 -18.00
C ALA A 403 29.52 14.75 -19.33
N ARG A 404 29.80 14.06 -20.44
CA ARG A 404 29.16 14.33 -21.74
C ARG A 404 27.68 13.97 -21.73
N ALA A 405 27.32 12.86 -21.12
CA ALA A 405 25.93 12.46 -20.94
C ALA A 405 25.17 13.52 -20.13
N GLN A 406 25.73 13.97 -19.03
CA GLN A 406 25.13 14.97 -18.17
C GLN A 406 25.01 16.34 -18.90
N ALA A 407 26.00 16.74 -19.71
CA ALA A 407 25.92 17.95 -20.54
C ALA A 407 24.82 17.85 -21.60
N SER A 408 24.38 16.65 -21.95
CA SER A 408 23.28 16.37 -22.87
C SER A 408 21.94 16.07 -22.13
N GLU A 409 21.88 16.36 -20.84
CA GLU A 409 20.72 16.07 -19.98
C GLU A 409 20.32 14.58 -19.95
N ILE A 410 21.33 13.70 -19.93
CA ILE A 410 21.18 12.23 -19.92
C ILE A 410 21.83 11.68 -18.66
N ASN A 411 21.13 10.78 -17.94
CA ASN A 411 21.65 9.98 -16.85
C ASN A 411 21.94 8.56 -17.32
N LEU A 412 23.15 8.09 -17.07
CA LEU A 412 23.60 6.72 -17.27
C LEU A 412 23.86 6.07 -15.91
N ARG A 413 23.77 4.76 -15.84
CA ARG A 413 24.15 4.01 -14.65
C ARG A 413 25.66 4.05 -14.45
N SER A 414 26.12 4.51 -13.28
CA SER A 414 27.53 4.83 -13.02
C SER A 414 28.23 3.93 -12.00
N ASP A 415 27.52 3.08 -11.25
CA ASP A 415 28.07 2.24 -10.18
C ASP A 415 28.87 1.04 -10.69
N ILE A 416 28.79 0.71 -11.97
CA ILE A 416 29.46 -0.47 -12.55
C ILE A 416 30.96 -0.17 -12.74
N PRO A 417 31.87 -0.95 -12.17
CA PRO A 417 33.32 -0.72 -12.33
C PRO A 417 33.79 -0.81 -13.80
N GLY A 418 34.46 0.24 -14.29
CA GLY A 418 35.02 0.32 -15.65
C GLY A 418 34.00 0.36 -16.79
N ALA A 419 32.72 0.53 -16.49
CA ALA A 419 31.66 0.53 -17.48
C ALA A 419 30.54 1.51 -17.13
N VAL A 420 29.68 1.79 -18.10
CA VAL A 420 28.39 2.47 -17.92
C VAL A 420 27.25 1.53 -18.30
N GLY A 421 26.15 1.60 -17.57
CA GLY A 421 24.91 0.89 -17.90
C GLY A 421 23.91 1.82 -18.58
N ILE A 422 23.13 1.27 -19.51
CA ILE A 422 22.14 2.00 -20.31
C ILE A 422 20.91 1.11 -20.42
N THR A 423 19.82 1.51 -19.78
CA THR A 423 18.53 0.81 -19.90
C THR A 423 17.58 1.64 -20.74
N LEU A 424 17.21 1.12 -21.91
CA LEU A 424 16.23 1.74 -22.79
C LEU A 424 14.80 1.42 -22.34
N ASP A 425 13.87 2.30 -22.73
CA ASP A 425 12.50 2.21 -22.28
C ASP A 425 11.47 2.59 -23.35
N GLU A 426 10.20 2.59 -22.99
CA GLU A 426 9.08 2.90 -23.86
C GLU A 426 9.17 4.31 -24.47
N THR A 427 9.79 5.25 -23.78
CA THR A 427 9.89 6.67 -24.21
C THR A 427 11.07 6.92 -25.13
N THR A 428 11.97 5.95 -25.30
CA THR A 428 13.16 6.07 -26.13
C THR A 428 12.81 6.29 -27.60
N THR A 429 13.48 7.27 -28.22
CA THR A 429 13.33 7.66 -29.63
C THR A 429 14.60 7.47 -30.43
N ARG A 430 14.53 7.60 -31.76
CA ARG A 430 15.71 7.62 -32.65
C ARG A 430 16.70 8.73 -32.27
N ALA A 431 16.19 9.90 -31.89
CA ALA A 431 17.02 11.03 -31.45
C ALA A 431 17.79 10.72 -30.17
N ASP A 432 17.15 10.01 -29.24
CA ASP A 432 17.78 9.57 -27.98
C ASP A 432 18.92 8.57 -28.24
N VAL A 433 18.72 7.61 -29.16
CA VAL A 433 19.78 6.67 -29.55
C VAL A 433 20.99 7.39 -30.13
N LEU A 434 20.77 8.41 -31.00
CA LEU A 434 21.86 9.22 -31.53
C LEU A 434 22.57 10.03 -30.43
N ALA A 435 21.80 10.59 -29.47
CA ALA A 435 22.40 11.34 -28.36
C ALA A 435 23.24 10.42 -27.46
N LEU A 436 22.76 9.21 -27.18
CA LEU A 436 23.50 8.19 -26.42
C LEU A 436 24.78 7.78 -27.14
N LEU A 437 24.72 7.51 -28.46
CA LEU A 437 25.92 7.19 -29.26
C LEU A 437 26.97 8.29 -29.16
N ARG A 438 26.57 9.55 -29.34
CA ARG A 438 27.47 10.72 -29.23
C ARG A 438 28.11 10.86 -27.85
N ALA A 439 27.28 10.78 -26.82
CA ALA A 439 27.72 10.92 -25.43
C ALA A 439 28.74 9.83 -25.02
N ILE A 440 28.55 8.62 -25.49
CA ILE A 440 29.35 7.46 -25.07
C ILE A 440 30.60 7.33 -25.95
N ALA A 441 30.45 7.37 -27.27
CA ALA A 441 31.53 7.17 -28.21
C ALA A 441 32.44 8.41 -28.44
N ASP A 442 32.05 9.59 -27.97
CA ASP A 442 32.75 10.87 -28.22
C ASP A 442 32.97 11.15 -29.72
N ASP A 443 31.97 10.87 -30.53
CA ASP A 443 32.06 10.94 -31.97
C ASP A 443 30.78 11.51 -32.56
N ASP A 444 30.90 12.68 -33.20
CA ASP A 444 29.82 13.38 -33.89
C ASP A 444 29.54 12.89 -35.32
N ALA A 445 30.32 11.90 -35.82
CA ALA A 445 30.08 11.34 -37.13
C ALA A 445 28.65 10.81 -37.27
N ALA A 446 28.01 11.17 -38.36
CA ALA A 446 26.64 10.77 -38.62
C ALA A 446 26.50 9.25 -38.64
N VAL A 447 25.55 8.76 -37.82
CA VAL A 447 25.17 7.35 -37.79
C VAL A 447 23.83 7.23 -38.49
N ASP A 448 23.76 6.34 -39.48
CA ASP A 448 22.49 6.02 -40.17
C ASP A 448 21.75 4.94 -39.38
N ILE A 449 20.73 5.37 -38.59
CA ILE A 449 19.89 4.47 -37.82
C ILE A 449 19.10 3.51 -38.71
N ASP A 450 18.66 3.95 -39.89
CA ASP A 450 17.89 3.07 -40.81
C ASP A 450 18.78 1.98 -41.43
N ALA A 451 20.07 2.27 -41.63
CA ALA A 451 21.02 1.24 -42.05
C ALA A 451 21.27 0.23 -40.93
N LEU A 452 21.54 0.71 -39.70
CA LEU A 452 21.71 -0.16 -38.53
C LEU A 452 20.46 -1.02 -38.24
N ASP A 453 19.25 -0.44 -38.38
CA ASP A 453 18.00 -1.17 -38.19
C ASP A 453 17.87 -2.34 -39.20
N LYS A 454 18.26 -2.13 -40.47
CA LYS A 454 18.27 -3.19 -41.49
C LYS A 454 19.26 -4.30 -41.15
N ASP A 455 20.44 -3.95 -40.69
CA ASP A 455 21.49 -4.91 -40.34
C ASP A 455 21.05 -5.77 -39.16
N VAL A 456 20.60 -5.17 -38.05
CA VAL A 456 20.14 -5.89 -36.85
C VAL A 456 18.85 -6.68 -37.09
N ALA A 457 17.97 -6.25 -38.03
CA ALA A 457 16.78 -6.99 -38.38
C ALA A 457 17.08 -8.36 -39.00
N HIS A 458 18.24 -8.50 -39.64
CA HIS A 458 18.65 -9.72 -40.30
C HIS A 458 19.44 -10.70 -39.39
N ASP A 459 20.15 -10.21 -38.40
CA ASP A 459 21.09 -11.04 -37.59
C ASP A 459 21.16 -10.68 -36.11
N SER A 460 20.08 -10.17 -35.52
CA SER A 460 20.06 -9.98 -34.07
C SER A 460 20.00 -11.31 -33.33
N ARG A 461 21.00 -11.58 -32.48
CA ARG A 461 21.11 -12.76 -31.62
C ARG A 461 21.20 -12.39 -30.13
N SER A 462 20.86 -11.18 -29.80
CA SER A 462 20.94 -10.64 -28.45
C SER A 462 19.98 -11.32 -27.46
N ILE A 463 18.88 -11.89 -27.94
CA ILE A 463 18.09 -12.86 -27.17
C ILE A 463 18.40 -14.27 -27.73
N PRO A 464 18.88 -15.20 -26.90
CA PRO A 464 19.09 -16.59 -27.35
C PRO A 464 17.79 -17.18 -27.89
N PRO A 465 17.80 -17.89 -29.04
CA PRO A 465 16.57 -18.45 -29.61
C PRO A 465 15.76 -19.33 -28.65
N ALA A 466 16.45 -20.05 -27.78
CA ALA A 466 15.82 -20.88 -26.75
C ALA A 466 15.11 -20.06 -25.65
N MET A 467 15.42 -18.78 -25.52
CA MET A 467 14.82 -17.87 -24.56
C MET A 467 13.69 -17.00 -25.16
N LEU A 468 13.49 -17.04 -26.48
CA LEU A 468 12.35 -16.38 -27.11
C LEU A 468 11.05 -17.05 -26.69
N ARG A 469 10.07 -16.24 -26.34
CA ARG A 469 8.72 -16.73 -26.01
C ARG A 469 8.01 -17.21 -27.24
N ASP A 470 7.51 -18.44 -27.21
CA ASP A 470 6.77 -19.11 -28.29
C ASP A 470 5.26 -19.29 -27.99
N ASP A 471 4.86 -19.08 -26.74
CA ASP A 471 3.46 -19.23 -26.32
C ASP A 471 2.65 -17.94 -26.48
N ALA A 472 1.34 -18.12 -26.62
CA ALA A 472 0.38 -17.03 -26.58
C ALA A 472 0.19 -16.53 -25.14
N ILE A 473 0.17 -15.21 -24.96
CA ILE A 473 -0.12 -14.54 -23.69
C ILE A 473 -1.43 -13.78 -23.77
N LEU A 474 -2.03 -13.51 -22.63
CA LEU A 474 -3.21 -12.64 -22.50
C LEU A 474 -4.33 -13.01 -23.49
N THR A 475 -4.60 -14.31 -23.58
CA THR A 475 -5.61 -14.84 -24.53
C THR A 475 -7.04 -14.58 -24.07
N HIS A 476 -7.25 -14.24 -22.79
CA HIS A 476 -8.58 -13.94 -22.27
C HIS A 476 -9.16 -12.70 -22.99
N PRO A 477 -10.47 -12.71 -23.34
CA PRO A 477 -11.12 -11.65 -24.10
C PRO A 477 -10.98 -10.25 -23.54
N VAL A 478 -10.84 -10.08 -22.22
CA VAL A 478 -10.62 -8.77 -21.59
C VAL A 478 -9.40 -8.05 -22.16
N PHE A 479 -8.35 -8.78 -22.52
CA PHE A 479 -7.12 -8.23 -23.10
C PHE A 479 -7.19 -8.07 -24.63
N ASN A 480 -8.30 -8.43 -25.27
CA ASN A 480 -8.45 -8.44 -26.74
C ASN A 480 -9.64 -7.61 -27.22
N ARG A 481 -10.23 -6.78 -26.36
CA ARG A 481 -11.44 -6.03 -26.68
C ARG A 481 -11.30 -4.51 -26.55
N TYR A 482 -10.70 -4.00 -25.49
CA TYR A 482 -10.81 -2.59 -25.09
C TYR A 482 -9.63 -1.72 -25.57
N HIS A 483 -9.32 -1.77 -26.87
CA HIS A 483 -8.14 -1.11 -27.45
C HIS A 483 -8.40 0.30 -27.97
N SER A 484 -9.66 0.70 -28.17
CA SER A 484 -10.00 2.07 -28.51
C SER A 484 -10.22 2.89 -27.22
N GLU A 485 -9.96 4.20 -27.26
CA GLU A 485 -10.16 5.09 -26.12
C GLU A 485 -11.61 5.04 -25.62
N THR A 486 -12.59 5.03 -26.54
CA THR A 486 -14.02 4.96 -26.18
C THR A 486 -14.36 3.65 -25.46
N GLU A 487 -13.88 2.51 -25.95
CA GLU A 487 -14.15 1.20 -25.31
C GLU A 487 -13.45 1.12 -23.95
N MET A 488 -12.22 1.60 -23.85
CA MET A 488 -11.48 1.61 -22.59
C MET A 488 -12.13 2.50 -21.54
N MET A 489 -12.53 3.71 -21.91
CA MET A 489 -13.27 4.64 -21.03
C MET A 489 -14.56 4.00 -20.52
N ARG A 490 -15.33 3.37 -21.40
CA ARG A 490 -16.58 2.68 -21.03
C ARG A 490 -16.33 1.47 -20.13
N TYR A 491 -15.26 0.72 -20.38
CA TYR A 491 -14.88 -0.41 -19.53
C TYR A 491 -14.53 0.06 -18.10
N MET A 492 -13.63 1.04 -17.96
CA MET A 492 -13.28 1.59 -16.67
C MET A 492 -14.49 2.14 -15.91
N HIS A 493 -15.38 2.87 -16.60
CA HIS A 493 -16.62 3.36 -15.99
C HIS A 493 -17.56 2.22 -15.59
N SER A 494 -17.62 1.15 -16.37
CA SER A 494 -18.44 -0.03 -16.02
C SER A 494 -17.92 -0.74 -14.76
N LEU A 495 -16.60 -0.73 -14.51
CA LEU A 495 -16.00 -1.24 -13.30
C LEU A 495 -16.31 -0.32 -12.10
N GLU A 496 -16.06 0.98 -12.25
CA GLU A 496 -16.31 2.00 -11.21
C GLU A 496 -17.76 1.94 -10.68
N ARG A 497 -18.73 1.78 -11.57
CA ARG A 497 -20.16 1.67 -11.21
C ARG A 497 -20.52 0.44 -10.37
N LYS A 498 -19.67 -0.56 -10.31
CA LYS A 498 -19.85 -1.74 -9.45
C LYS A 498 -19.34 -1.53 -8.03
N ASP A 499 -18.73 -0.39 -7.77
CA ASP A 499 -18.03 -0.09 -6.52
C ASP A 499 -18.64 1.09 -5.78
N LEU A 500 -18.38 1.16 -4.48
CA LEU A 500 -18.67 2.30 -3.64
C LEU A 500 -17.36 2.95 -3.19
N ALA A 501 -17.29 4.27 -3.31
CA ALA A 501 -16.15 5.09 -2.93
C ALA A 501 -16.60 6.39 -2.22
N LEU A 502 -15.67 7.18 -1.68
CA LEU A 502 -16.01 8.40 -0.92
C LEU A 502 -16.74 9.46 -1.72
N ASN A 503 -16.62 9.47 -3.04
CA ASN A 503 -17.38 10.40 -3.90
C ASN A 503 -18.89 10.06 -3.99
N GLN A 504 -19.33 8.98 -3.34
CA GLN A 504 -20.73 8.54 -3.33
C GLN A 504 -21.32 8.54 -1.92
N ALA A 505 -20.57 8.11 -0.90
CA ALA A 505 -21.02 8.02 0.48
C ALA A 505 -19.85 7.94 1.45
N MET A 506 -20.14 8.22 2.72
CA MET A 506 -19.20 7.97 3.83
C MET A 506 -18.80 6.50 3.88
N ILE A 507 -17.52 6.26 4.20
CA ILE A 507 -16.97 4.94 4.50
C ILE A 507 -16.54 4.92 5.97
N PRO A 508 -17.42 4.54 6.92
CA PRO A 508 -17.21 4.70 8.35
C PRO A 508 -16.38 3.56 8.97
N LEU A 509 -15.24 3.25 8.40
CA LEU A 509 -14.40 2.13 8.82
C LEU A 509 -13.50 2.51 10.01
N GLY A 510 -13.68 1.88 11.15
CA GLY A 510 -12.75 1.94 12.28
C GLY A 510 -11.78 0.73 12.26
N SER A 511 -10.63 0.80 12.70
CA SER A 511 -9.64 1.89 12.85
C SER A 511 -8.95 2.18 11.52
N CYS A 512 -9.64 2.79 10.61
CA CYS A 512 -9.08 3.13 9.30
C CYS A 512 -9.68 4.47 8.83
N THR A 513 -8.98 5.55 9.07
CA THR A 513 -9.42 6.89 8.73
C THR A 513 -9.61 7.05 7.22
N MET A 514 -10.87 7.13 6.78
CA MET A 514 -11.27 7.35 5.39
C MET A 514 -11.69 8.80 5.19
N LYS A 515 -10.72 9.73 5.24
CA LYS A 515 -10.99 11.15 5.05
C LYS A 515 -10.87 11.61 3.61
N LEU A 516 -11.35 12.80 3.34
CA LEU A 516 -11.27 13.49 2.06
C LEU A 516 -9.82 13.49 1.52
N ASN A 517 -9.70 13.17 0.23
CA ASN A 517 -8.53 13.45 -0.57
C ASN A 517 -8.91 14.61 -1.50
N ALA A 518 -8.55 15.84 -1.14
CA ALA A 518 -8.96 17.03 -1.87
C ALA A 518 -8.31 17.10 -3.25
N ALA A 519 -8.98 17.70 -4.22
CA ALA A 519 -8.44 17.82 -5.58
C ALA A 519 -7.10 18.57 -5.59
N ALA A 520 -6.97 19.65 -4.79
CA ALA A 520 -5.71 20.40 -4.69
C ALA A 520 -4.57 19.58 -4.09
N GLU A 521 -4.87 18.59 -3.24
CA GLU A 521 -3.87 17.66 -2.70
C GLU A 521 -3.41 16.66 -3.76
N MET A 522 -4.31 16.21 -4.63
CA MET A 522 -4.04 15.19 -5.64
C MET A 522 -3.35 15.73 -6.91
N ILE A 523 -3.63 16.96 -7.33
CA ILE A 523 -3.09 17.55 -8.57
C ILE A 523 -1.56 17.41 -8.70
N PRO A 524 -0.73 17.67 -7.68
CA PRO A 524 0.72 17.66 -7.82
C PRO A 524 1.33 16.30 -8.21
N ILE A 525 0.66 15.18 -7.91
CA ILE A 525 1.22 13.84 -8.15
C ILE A 525 1.39 13.51 -9.64
N THR A 526 0.65 14.21 -10.50
CA THR A 526 0.74 14.05 -11.96
C THR A 526 1.65 15.07 -12.63
N TRP A 527 2.25 15.99 -11.86
CA TRP A 527 3.23 16.92 -12.43
C TRP A 527 4.48 16.18 -12.88
N PRO A 528 4.96 16.41 -14.10
CA PRO A 528 6.16 15.72 -14.60
C PRO A 528 7.39 15.87 -13.71
N GLU A 529 7.51 17.01 -13.01
CA GLU A 529 8.61 17.30 -12.09
C GLU A 529 8.63 16.34 -10.89
N PHE A 530 7.50 15.76 -10.52
CA PHE A 530 7.40 14.70 -9.49
C PHE A 530 7.24 13.31 -10.10
N ALA A 531 6.47 13.16 -11.17
CA ALA A 531 6.14 11.86 -11.74
C ALA A 531 7.30 11.18 -12.48
N GLU A 532 8.22 11.97 -13.10
CA GLU A 532 9.19 11.43 -14.04
C GLU A 532 10.63 11.29 -13.50
N LEU A 533 10.89 11.64 -12.23
CA LEU A 533 12.22 11.49 -11.67
C LEU A 533 12.55 10.04 -11.31
N HIS A 534 13.78 9.64 -11.65
CA HIS A 534 14.33 8.34 -11.27
C HIS A 534 14.82 8.37 -9.81
N PRO A 535 14.56 7.32 -8.98
CA PRO A 535 14.95 7.31 -7.55
C PRO A 535 16.46 7.38 -7.32
N PHE A 536 17.25 7.00 -8.31
CA PHE A 536 18.72 6.99 -8.23
C PHE A 536 19.37 8.07 -9.11
N CYS A 537 18.61 9.09 -9.54
CA CYS A 537 19.22 10.23 -10.22
C CYS A 537 20.12 11.04 -9.26
N PRO A 538 21.11 11.80 -9.78
CA PRO A 538 21.92 12.68 -8.96
C PRO A 538 21.10 13.62 -8.08
N ALA A 539 21.53 13.84 -6.83
CA ALA A 539 20.77 14.62 -5.85
C ALA A 539 20.53 16.08 -6.30
N ASP A 540 21.45 16.68 -7.05
CA ASP A 540 21.29 18.01 -7.62
C ASP A 540 20.19 18.11 -8.70
N GLN A 541 19.69 16.99 -9.18
CA GLN A 541 18.53 16.92 -10.07
C GLN A 541 17.22 16.77 -9.32
N ALA A 542 17.25 16.40 -8.05
CA ALA A 542 16.09 16.16 -7.19
C ALA A 542 15.93 17.20 -6.07
N GLU A 543 16.53 18.39 -6.22
CA GLU A 543 16.50 19.44 -5.19
C GLU A 543 15.09 19.79 -4.73
N GLY A 544 14.12 19.83 -5.63
CA GLY A 544 12.72 20.10 -5.29
C GLY A 544 12.11 18.97 -4.45
N TYR A 545 12.36 17.71 -4.80
CA TYR A 545 11.92 16.57 -3.97
C TYR A 545 12.55 16.62 -2.58
N LEU A 546 13.86 16.81 -2.51
CA LEU A 546 14.59 16.82 -1.23
C LEU A 546 14.11 17.98 -0.34
N GLN A 547 13.84 19.15 -0.91
CA GLN A 547 13.26 20.29 -0.18
C GLN A 547 11.84 19.96 0.35
N MET A 548 10.96 19.42 -0.50
CA MET A 548 9.59 19.06 -0.10
C MET A 548 9.60 18.00 0.99
N ILE A 549 10.44 16.96 0.84
CA ILE A 549 10.58 15.88 1.83
C ILE A 549 11.12 16.41 3.16
N SER A 550 12.13 17.30 3.12
CA SER A 550 12.68 17.93 4.32
C SER A 550 11.63 18.76 5.07
N GLN A 551 10.88 19.61 4.36
CA GLN A 551 9.79 20.39 4.96
C GLN A 551 8.70 19.51 5.58
N LEU A 552 8.28 18.47 4.84
CA LEU A 552 7.29 17.52 5.35
C LEU A 552 7.80 16.78 6.58
N SER A 553 9.06 16.36 6.56
CA SER A 553 9.69 15.69 7.71
C SER A 553 9.72 16.60 8.94
N ASP A 554 10.11 17.85 8.78
CA ASP A 554 10.12 18.83 9.87
C ASP A 554 8.73 19.05 10.48
N TRP A 555 7.69 19.13 9.64
CA TRP A 555 6.32 19.25 10.13
C TRP A 555 5.86 17.99 10.88
N LEU A 556 6.15 16.81 10.33
CA LEU A 556 5.77 15.54 10.97
C LEU A 556 6.52 15.32 12.29
N VAL A 557 7.79 15.70 12.38
CA VAL A 557 8.56 15.68 13.64
C VAL A 557 7.88 16.55 14.69
N LYS A 558 7.50 17.79 14.35
CA LYS A 558 6.78 18.70 15.25
C LYS A 558 5.42 18.14 15.68
N LEU A 559 4.64 17.58 14.73
CA LEU A 559 3.31 17.04 15.00
C LEU A 559 3.35 15.77 15.86
N THR A 560 4.43 15.00 15.79
CA THR A 560 4.58 13.74 16.53
C THR A 560 5.38 13.86 17.81
N GLY A 561 6.14 14.95 17.99
CA GLY A 561 7.00 15.15 19.16
C GLY A 561 8.23 14.25 19.21
N TYR A 562 8.65 13.73 18.05
CA TYR A 562 9.88 12.97 17.89
C TYR A 562 11.07 13.89 17.54
N ASP A 563 12.26 13.31 17.44
CA ASP A 563 13.50 14.03 17.16
C ASP A 563 13.99 13.81 15.72
N ALA A 564 13.59 12.71 15.08
CA ALA A 564 13.96 12.38 13.71
C ALA A 564 12.84 11.59 12.99
N LEU A 565 12.88 11.61 11.66
CA LEU A 565 11.94 10.90 10.82
C LEU A 565 12.67 10.15 9.70
N CYS A 566 12.21 8.94 9.38
CA CYS A 566 12.64 8.17 8.21
C CYS A 566 11.46 7.94 7.26
N MET A 567 11.58 8.44 6.02
CA MET A 567 10.53 8.37 4.99
C MET A 567 10.57 7.08 4.16
N GLN A 568 11.47 6.15 4.44
CA GLN A 568 11.68 4.99 3.57
C GLN A 568 10.53 3.97 3.59
N PRO A 569 9.86 3.64 4.73
CA PRO A 569 8.83 2.61 4.73
C PRO A 569 7.65 2.97 3.81
N ASN A 570 7.31 2.08 2.89
CA ASN A 570 6.29 2.26 1.85
C ASN A 570 4.91 1.65 2.22
N SER A 571 4.70 1.35 3.49
CA SER A 571 3.40 0.98 4.07
C SER A 571 3.47 1.06 5.60
N GLY A 572 2.30 1.06 6.28
CA GLY A 572 2.24 0.98 7.74
C GLY A 572 2.96 -0.26 8.27
N ALA A 573 2.74 -1.42 7.66
CA ALA A 573 3.40 -2.67 8.04
C ALA A 573 4.93 -2.62 7.90
N GLN A 574 5.45 -1.96 6.85
CA GLN A 574 6.89 -1.71 6.73
C GLN A 574 7.40 -0.71 7.76
N GLY A 575 6.58 0.28 8.14
CA GLY A 575 6.89 1.20 9.24
C GLY A 575 6.95 0.47 10.57
N GLU A 576 6.01 -0.45 10.86
CA GLU A 576 6.08 -1.31 12.04
C GLU A 576 7.40 -2.11 12.08
N TYR A 577 7.72 -2.77 10.99
CA TYR A 577 8.94 -3.55 10.87
C TYR A 577 10.20 -2.68 11.06
N ALA A 578 10.27 -1.53 10.37
CA ALA A 578 11.39 -0.60 10.48
C ALA A 578 11.59 -0.05 11.90
N GLY A 579 10.49 0.29 12.59
CA GLY A 579 10.54 0.76 13.97
C GLY A 579 11.03 -0.31 14.96
N LEU A 580 10.58 -1.55 14.77
CA LEU A 580 11.04 -2.69 15.58
C LEU A 580 12.50 -3.05 15.30
N LEU A 581 12.96 -2.92 14.05
CA LEU A 581 14.38 -3.05 13.70
C LEU A 581 15.24 -1.99 14.40
N ALA A 582 14.79 -0.74 14.41
CA ALA A 582 15.51 0.33 15.11
C ALA A 582 15.67 0.02 16.62
N ILE A 583 14.61 -0.51 17.25
CA ILE A 583 14.67 -0.97 18.65
C ILE A 583 15.66 -2.12 18.81
N ARG A 584 15.60 -3.12 17.93
CA ARG A 584 16.50 -4.27 17.99
C ARG A 584 17.95 -3.87 17.84
N HIS A 585 18.30 -3.08 16.84
CA HIS A 585 19.67 -2.60 16.61
C HIS A 585 20.16 -1.71 17.74
N TYR A 586 19.27 -0.90 18.34
CA TYR A 586 19.59 -0.13 19.55
C TYR A 586 20.03 -1.05 20.71
N HIS A 587 19.27 -2.11 21.01
CA HIS A 587 19.63 -3.08 22.03
C HIS A 587 20.92 -3.82 21.69
N GLU A 588 21.08 -4.26 20.44
CA GLU A 588 22.32 -4.94 19.98
C GLU A 588 23.55 -4.04 20.13
N SER A 589 23.45 -2.75 19.81
CA SER A 589 24.54 -1.78 19.97
C SER A 589 25.01 -1.61 21.41
N ARG A 590 24.18 -1.98 22.38
CA ARG A 590 24.47 -1.93 23.82
C ARG A 590 24.89 -3.30 24.38
N ASN A 591 25.12 -4.29 23.53
CA ASN A 591 25.33 -5.70 23.88
C ASN A 591 24.13 -6.34 24.61
N GLU A 592 22.94 -5.86 24.35
CA GLU A 592 21.67 -6.33 24.91
C GLU A 592 20.82 -7.08 23.85
N GLY A 593 21.43 -7.71 22.84
CA GLY A 593 20.74 -8.44 21.78
C GLY A 593 19.91 -9.64 22.26
N HIS A 594 19.99 -10.00 23.54
CA HIS A 594 19.13 -11.00 24.19
C HIS A 594 17.74 -10.48 24.53
N ARG A 595 17.48 -9.15 24.39
CA ARG A 595 16.17 -8.54 24.55
C ARG A 595 15.31 -8.83 23.34
N ASP A 596 14.50 -9.87 23.41
CA ASP A 596 13.68 -10.38 22.30
C ASP A 596 12.18 -10.47 22.61
N ILE A 597 11.74 -10.08 23.80
CA ILE A 597 10.31 -10.12 24.18
C ILE A 597 9.63 -8.80 23.79
N CYS A 598 8.56 -8.91 23.02
CA CYS A 598 7.64 -7.83 22.67
C CYS A 598 6.29 -8.04 23.36
N LEU A 599 5.90 -7.10 24.24
CA LEU A 599 4.59 -7.10 24.87
C LEU A 599 3.57 -6.50 23.91
N ILE A 600 2.40 -7.11 23.78
CA ILE A 600 1.35 -6.64 22.86
C ILE A 600 -0.01 -6.78 23.55
N PRO A 601 -0.80 -5.70 23.73
CA PRO A 601 -2.16 -5.78 24.25
C PRO A 601 -3.06 -6.69 23.42
N SER A 602 -3.96 -7.39 24.06
CA SER A 602 -4.92 -8.31 23.38
C SER A 602 -5.80 -7.59 22.35
N SER A 603 -6.01 -6.29 22.51
CA SER A 603 -6.74 -5.41 21.60
C SER A 603 -5.98 -5.02 20.33
N ALA A 604 -4.65 -5.23 20.28
CA ALA A 604 -3.81 -4.75 19.18
C ALA A 604 -4.22 -5.32 17.82
N HIS A 605 -4.03 -4.52 16.76
CA HIS A 605 -4.21 -4.94 15.38
C HIS A 605 -3.34 -6.16 15.03
N GLY A 606 -3.82 -7.04 14.16
CA GLY A 606 -3.12 -8.28 13.79
C GLY A 606 -1.75 -8.07 13.13
N THR A 607 -1.49 -6.89 12.56
CA THR A 607 -0.17 -6.54 11.99
C THR A 607 0.92 -6.42 13.06
N ASN A 608 0.60 -5.96 14.26
CA ASN A 608 1.59 -5.75 15.33
C ASN A 608 2.29 -7.07 15.72
N PRO A 609 1.58 -8.16 16.10
CA PRO A 609 2.25 -9.43 16.38
C PRO A 609 2.94 -10.05 15.16
N ALA A 610 2.43 -9.85 13.96
CA ALA A 610 3.08 -10.32 12.73
C ALA A 610 4.41 -9.59 12.48
N SER A 611 4.44 -8.28 12.67
CA SER A 611 5.65 -7.45 12.53
C SER A 611 6.69 -7.76 13.62
N ALA A 612 6.25 -7.98 14.86
CA ALA A 612 7.14 -8.38 15.96
C ALA A 612 7.83 -9.71 15.65
N GLN A 613 7.09 -10.69 15.16
CA GLN A 613 7.67 -11.97 14.75
C GLN A 613 8.66 -11.82 13.59
N MET A 614 8.34 -10.97 12.59
CA MET A 614 9.26 -10.68 11.48
C MET A 614 10.55 -10.01 11.93
N ALA A 615 10.49 -9.20 12.99
CA ALA A 615 11.67 -8.59 13.62
C ALA A 615 12.45 -9.56 14.52
N GLY A 616 12.05 -10.83 14.59
CA GLY A 616 12.70 -11.87 15.39
C GLY A 616 12.35 -11.82 16.88
N MET A 617 11.23 -11.16 17.24
CA MET A 617 10.81 -11.00 18.63
C MET A 617 9.77 -12.05 19.04
N GLN A 618 9.75 -12.39 20.32
CA GLN A 618 8.75 -13.27 20.93
C GLN A 618 7.57 -12.42 21.44
N VAL A 619 6.37 -12.74 20.96
CA VAL A 619 5.15 -12.01 21.37
C VAL A 619 4.63 -12.53 22.69
N VAL A 620 4.44 -11.64 23.66
CA VAL A 620 3.77 -11.89 24.94
C VAL A 620 2.53 -10.98 25.02
N VAL A 621 1.35 -11.60 25.07
CA VAL A 621 0.08 -10.86 25.09
C VAL A 621 -0.20 -10.32 26.48
N VAL A 622 -0.52 -9.02 26.56
CA VAL A 622 -0.98 -8.33 27.78
C VAL A 622 -2.50 -8.26 27.75
N ALA A 623 -3.15 -8.61 28.86
CA ALA A 623 -4.59 -8.56 28.99
C ALA A 623 -5.13 -7.12 28.96
N CYS A 624 -6.37 -6.95 28.52
CA CYS A 624 -7.17 -5.74 28.74
C CYS A 624 -8.21 -6.01 29.85
N ASP A 625 -8.53 -4.97 30.62
CA ASP A 625 -9.57 -5.03 31.63
C ASP A 625 -10.99 -5.04 30.99
N LYS A 626 -12.03 -5.07 31.83
CA LYS A 626 -13.43 -5.09 31.37
C LYS A 626 -13.88 -3.79 30.70
N GLN A 627 -13.15 -2.69 30.93
CA GLN A 627 -13.38 -1.40 30.34
C GLN A 627 -12.62 -1.21 29.02
N GLY A 628 -11.82 -2.21 28.62
CA GLY A 628 -11.01 -2.18 27.40
C GLY A 628 -9.67 -1.49 27.53
N ASN A 629 -9.21 -1.13 28.73
CA ASN A 629 -7.90 -0.57 28.99
C ASN A 629 -6.86 -1.67 29.20
N ILE A 630 -5.58 -1.34 29.01
CA ILE A 630 -4.48 -2.26 29.34
C ILE A 630 -4.51 -2.55 30.85
N ASP A 631 -4.52 -3.82 31.22
CA ASP A 631 -4.43 -4.26 32.62
C ASP A 631 -3.01 -4.00 33.13
N LEU A 632 -2.86 -2.95 33.96
CA LEU A 632 -1.56 -2.57 34.51
C LEU A 632 -0.95 -3.63 35.44
N ALA A 633 -1.76 -4.40 36.14
CA ALA A 633 -1.25 -5.47 36.99
C ALA A 633 -0.67 -6.62 36.15
N ASP A 634 -1.36 -7.01 35.09
CA ASP A 634 -0.87 -8.00 34.13
C ASP A 634 0.38 -7.48 33.39
N LEU A 635 0.37 -6.20 32.96
CA LEU A 635 1.53 -5.57 32.32
C LEU A 635 2.77 -5.61 33.23
N ARG A 636 2.64 -5.21 34.51
CA ARG A 636 3.76 -5.22 35.47
C ARG A 636 4.29 -6.64 35.67
N ALA A 637 3.40 -7.61 35.88
CA ALA A 637 3.78 -9.00 36.08
C ALA A 637 4.53 -9.58 34.86
N LYS A 638 4.10 -9.25 33.64
CA LYS A 638 4.74 -9.70 32.41
C LYS A 638 6.06 -8.97 32.14
N ALA A 639 6.14 -7.69 32.40
CA ALA A 639 7.38 -6.91 32.30
C ALA A 639 8.42 -7.42 33.32
N GLU A 640 8.01 -7.70 34.56
CA GLU A 640 8.88 -8.29 35.58
C GLU A 640 9.36 -9.71 35.17
N THR A 641 8.45 -10.54 34.64
CA THR A 641 8.81 -11.88 34.15
C THR A 641 9.78 -11.83 32.98
N ALA A 642 9.59 -10.88 32.06
CA ALA A 642 10.50 -10.66 30.93
C ALA A 642 11.87 -10.14 31.40
N GLY A 643 11.90 -9.26 32.41
CA GLY A 643 13.10 -8.75 33.00
C GLY A 643 14.05 -8.13 31.97
N ASP A 644 15.29 -8.62 31.94
CA ASP A 644 16.32 -8.19 30.99
C ASP A 644 16.11 -8.67 29.55
N LYS A 645 15.11 -9.50 29.29
CA LYS A 645 14.70 -9.90 27.93
C LYS A 645 13.64 -8.99 27.31
N LEU A 646 13.10 -8.04 28.09
CA LEU A 646 12.10 -7.11 27.55
C LEU A 646 12.71 -6.20 26.50
N SER A 647 12.29 -6.35 25.25
CA SER A 647 12.70 -5.49 24.12
C SER A 647 11.81 -4.25 24.01
N CYS A 648 10.49 -4.47 23.92
CA CYS A 648 9.54 -3.39 23.71
C CYS A 648 8.11 -3.78 24.08
N ILE A 649 7.23 -2.77 24.07
CA ILE A 649 5.78 -2.92 23.95
C ILE A 649 5.33 -2.32 22.62
N MET A 650 4.33 -2.92 21.98
CA MET A 650 3.59 -2.28 20.86
C MET A 650 2.19 -1.92 21.35
N VAL A 651 1.84 -0.65 21.34
CA VAL A 651 0.55 -0.13 21.82
C VAL A 651 -0.07 0.79 20.78
N THR A 652 -1.39 0.70 20.58
CA THR A 652 -2.17 1.65 19.76
C THR A 652 -2.79 2.70 20.68
N TYR A 653 -2.70 3.98 20.33
CA TYR A 653 -3.28 5.05 21.12
C TYR A 653 -3.89 6.17 20.25
N PRO A 654 -5.12 6.67 20.54
CA PRO A 654 -6.09 6.05 21.44
C PRO A 654 -6.29 4.57 21.12
N SER A 655 -6.75 3.79 22.11
CA SER A 655 -6.83 2.32 21.92
C SER A 655 -7.79 1.93 20.81
N THR A 656 -7.61 0.74 20.23
CA THR A 656 -8.55 0.15 19.26
C THR A 656 -9.95 -0.09 19.85
N HIS A 657 -10.14 0.08 21.15
CA HIS A 657 -11.44 0.11 21.80
C HIS A 657 -12.16 1.46 21.69
N GLY A 658 -11.55 2.45 21.00
CA GLY A 658 -12.10 3.77 20.78
C GLY A 658 -12.05 4.68 22.01
N VAL A 659 -11.07 4.51 22.91
CA VAL A 659 -10.95 5.27 24.16
C VAL A 659 -9.53 5.79 24.36
N TYR A 660 -9.42 6.95 25.03
CA TYR A 660 -8.18 7.47 25.58
C TYR A 660 -7.94 6.86 26.94
N GLU A 661 -7.00 5.93 27.04
CA GLU A 661 -6.63 5.31 28.31
C GLU A 661 -5.92 6.33 29.20
N GLU A 662 -6.41 6.48 30.43
CA GLU A 662 -5.87 7.43 31.42
C GLU A 662 -4.42 7.09 31.85
N THR A 663 -4.04 5.85 31.73
CA THR A 663 -2.80 5.31 32.29
C THR A 663 -1.68 5.14 31.26
N ILE A 664 -1.82 5.71 30.07
CA ILE A 664 -0.84 5.49 29.00
C ILE A 664 0.60 5.89 29.38
N ARG A 665 0.79 6.97 30.11
CA ARG A 665 2.13 7.36 30.60
C ARG A 665 2.69 6.33 31.60
N GLU A 666 1.82 5.73 32.42
CA GLU A 666 2.24 4.67 33.34
C GLU A 666 2.63 3.40 32.58
N VAL A 667 1.91 3.06 31.50
CA VAL A 667 2.30 1.97 30.58
C VAL A 667 3.70 2.20 30.04
N CYS A 668 3.98 3.41 29.51
CA CYS A 668 5.32 3.76 29.02
C CYS A 668 6.40 3.63 30.13
N ASN A 669 6.12 4.18 31.30
CA ASN A 669 7.06 4.17 32.43
C ASN A 669 7.37 2.74 32.91
N ILE A 670 6.37 1.85 32.98
CA ILE A 670 6.60 0.45 33.35
C ILE A 670 7.59 -0.20 32.39
N VAL A 671 7.40 -0.03 31.09
CA VAL A 671 8.27 -0.65 30.08
C VAL A 671 9.68 -0.09 30.14
N HIS A 672 9.82 1.23 30.28
CA HIS A 672 11.13 1.88 30.42
C HIS A 672 11.86 1.45 31.69
N GLN A 673 11.17 1.20 32.82
CA GLN A 673 11.78 0.71 34.09
C GLN A 673 12.51 -0.63 33.90
N TYR A 674 12.06 -1.47 32.98
CA TYR A 674 12.70 -2.75 32.64
C TYR A 674 13.65 -2.64 31.45
N GLY A 675 13.95 -1.43 30.98
CA GLY A 675 14.86 -1.16 29.85
C GLY A 675 14.28 -1.42 28.46
N GLY A 676 12.99 -1.71 28.36
CA GLY A 676 12.27 -1.87 27.09
C GLY A 676 11.97 -0.52 26.45
N GLN A 677 11.64 -0.53 25.15
CA GLN A 677 11.23 0.63 24.37
C GLN A 677 9.71 0.63 24.12
N VAL A 678 9.14 1.81 23.89
CA VAL A 678 7.71 1.94 23.59
C VAL A 678 7.51 2.23 22.12
N TYR A 679 6.93 1.27 21.41
CA TYR A 679 6.43 1.43 20.05
C TYR A 679 4.95 1.81 20.10
N LEU A 680 4.59 2.98 19.62
CA LEU A 680 3.20 3.43 19.51
C LEU A 680 2.74 3.35 18.06
N ASP A 681 1.74 2.49 17.81
CA ASP A 681 1.11 2.36 16.51
C ASP A 681 0.41 3.66 16.11
N GLY A 682 0.82 4.24 14.99
CA GLY A 682 0.34 5.53 14.51
C GLY A 682 -0.96 5.48 13.70
N ALA A 683 -1.67 4.37 13.70
CA ALA A 683 -2.94 4.23 12.96
C ALA A 683 -3.99 5.26 13.41
N ASN A 684 -4.02 5.59 14.69
CA ASN A 684 -5.01 6.48 15.32
C ASN A 684 -4.54 7.94 15.50
N MET A 685 -3.52 8.37 14.74
CA MET A 685 -3.02 9.75 14.77
C MET A 685 -4.09 10.81 14.48
N ASN A 686 -5.18 10.46 13.80
CA ASN A 686 -6.28 11.40 13.50
C ASN A 686 -6.96 11.96 14.76
N ALA A 687 -6.85 11.28 15.88
CA ALA A 687 -7.33 11.74 17.18
C ALA A 687 -6.26 12.51 17.98
N GLN A 688 -5.01 12.57 17.54
CA GLN A 688 -3.91 13.12 18.32
C GLN A 688 -3.40 14.47 17.80
N VAL A 689 -3.38 14.68 16.47
CA VAL A 689 -2.72 15.82 15.83
C VAL A 689 -3.20 17.15 16.44
N GLY A 690 -2.27 17.94 16.98
CA GLY A 690 -2.55 19.23 17.60
C GLY A 690 -3.24 19.18 18.97
N ILE A 691 -3.53 18.00 19.50
CA ILE A 691 -4.14 17.75 20.81
C ILE A 691 -3.14 17.11 21.76
N THR A 692 -2.48 16.06 21.28
CA THR A 692 -1.39 15.34 21.94
C THR A 692 -0.38 14.88 20.91
N SER A 693 0.66 14.15 21.30
CA SER A 693 1.57 13.51 20.34
C SER A 693 2.24 12.28 20.93
N PRO A 694 2.62 11.30 20.10
CA PRO A 694 3.24 10.06 20.57
C PRO A 694 4.50 10.30 21.39
N GLY A 695 5.39 11.17 20.92
CA GLY A 695 6.63 11.51 21.63
C GLY A 695 6.39 12.24 22.95
N TYR A 696 5.33 13.04 23.07
CA TYR A 696 4.94 13.72 24.32
C TYR A 696 4.31 12.75 25.32
N ILE A 697 3.56 11.76 24.85
CA ILE A 697 3.00 10.67 25.66
C ILE A 697 4.11 9.84 26.32
N GLY A 698 5.24 9.65 25.64
CA GLY A 698 6.38 8.88 26.13
C GLY A 698 6.79 7.71 25.24
N ALA A 699 6.29 7.66 24.00
CA ALA A 699 6.72 6.67 23.02
C ALA A 699 8.11 6.99 22.46
N ASP A 700 8.85 5.94 22.11
CA ASP A 700 10.21 6.03 21.55
C ASP A 700 10.20 5.98 20.02
N VAL A 701 9.23 5.30 19.43
CA VAL A 701 9.05 5.19 17.99
C VAL A 701 7.58 5.00 17.63
N SER A 702 7.18 5.55 16.48
CA SER A 702 5.88 5.29 15.82
C SER A 702 6.05 5.22 14.33
N HIS A 703 5.25 4.38 13.66
CA HIS A 703 5.00 4.61 12.25
C HIS A 703 3.82 5.58 12.08
N LEU A 704 3.77 6.24 10.92
CA LEU A 704 2.68 7.12 10.53
C LEU A 704 2.00 6.55 9.31
N ASN A 705 0.68 6.37 9.37
CA ASN A 705 -0.11 6.02 8.19
C ASN A 705 -0.51 7.31 7.45
N LEU A 706 0.32 7.80 6.52
CA LEU A 706 0.01 9.01 5.77
C LEU A 706 -1.26 8.85 4.92
N HIS A 707 -1.61 7.62 4.56
CA HIS A 707 -2.84 7.24 3.89
C HIS A 707 -4.09 7.17 4.80
N LYS A 708 -3.97 7.64 6.04
CA LYS A 708 -5.07 7.83 7.00
C LYS A 708 -5.15 9.30 7.40
N THR A 709 -4.37 9.71 8.38
CA THR A 709 -4.41 11.05 8.99
C THR A 709 -4.01 12.18 8.02
N PHE A 710 -3.10 11.92 7.06
CA PHE A 710 -2.50 12.94 6.20
C PHE A 710 -2.93 12.83 4.72
N CYS A 711 -4.15 12.41 4.48
CA CYS A 711 -4.88 12.49 3.21
C CYS A 711 -4.33 11.74 1.99
N ILE A 712 -3.28 10.92 2.10
CA ILE A 712 -2.95 10.02 1.00
C ILE A 712 -4.10 9.05 0.80
N PRO A 713 -4.60 8.83 -0.44
CA PRO A 713 -5.78 8.00 -0.66
C PRO A 713 -5.53 6.51 -0.39
N HIS A 714 -6.60 5.80 -0.03
CA HIS A 714 -6.54 4.36 0.16
C HIS A 714 -6.47 3.54 -1.14
N GLY A 715 -6.94 4.09 -2.27
CA GLY A 715 -6.77 3.49 -3.61
C GLY A 715 -7.19 2.04 -3.75
N GLY A 716 -8.20 1.60 -3.01
CA GLY A 716 -8.63 0.19 -2.97
C GLY A 716 -7.74 -0.74 -2.13
N GLY A 717 -6.86 -0.18 -1.30
CA GLY A 717 -5.93 -0.92 -0.43
C GLY A 717 -4.46 -0.53 -0.61
N GLY A 718 -4.23 0.64 -1.11
CA GLY A 718 -2.98 1.31 -1.43
C GLY A 718 -3.11 2.12 -2.71
N PRO A 719 -2.36 3.21 -2.83
CA PRO A 719 -0.95 3.41 -2.47
C PRO A 719 -0.73 3.57 -0.96
N GLY A 720 0.45 3.17 -0.48
CA GLY A 720 0.81 3.23 0.91
C GLY A 720 2.10 4.02 1.18
N MET A 721 2.14 4.67 2.35
CA MET A 721 3.32 5.32 2.90
C MET A 721 3.27 5.22 4.43
N GLY A 722 4.36 4.81 5.06
CA GLY A 722 4.43 4.56 6.50
C GLY A 722 5.74 5.02 7.13
N PRO A 723 6.10 6.32 7.07
CA PRO A 723 7.35 6.80 7.69
C PRO A 723 7.36 6.53 9.20
N ILE A 724 8.56 6.41 9.77
CA ILE A 724 8.74 6.26 11.21
C ILE A 724 9.35 7.51 11.82
N GLY A 725 8.71 7.98 12.90
CA GLY A 725 9.26 8.99 13.79
C GLY A 725 9.93 8.33 15.00
N VAL A 726 11.09 8.80 15.42
CA VAL A 726 11.88 8.20 16.49
C VAL A 726 12.47 9.23 17.43
N LYS A 727 12.67 8.85 18.70
CA LYS A 727 13.48 9.63 19.66
C LYS A 727 14.96 9.58 19.27
N ALA A 728 15.72 10.58 19.72
CA ALA A 728 17.13 10.79 19.36
C ALA A 728 18.01 9.54 19.51
N HIS A 729 17.77 8.73 20.55
CA HIS A 729 18.58 7.53 20.81
C HIS A 729 18.33 6.40 19.80
N LEU A 730 17.17 6.38 19.11
CA LEU A 730 16.85 5.42 18.07
C LEU A 730 17.21 5.94 16.65
N ALA A 731 17.43 7.23 16.49
CA ALA A 731 17.72 7.84 15.19
C ALA A 731 18.91 7.21 14.43
N PRO A 732 20.02 6.80 15.09
CA PRO A 732 21.13 6.13 14.40
C PRO A 732 20.79 4.74 13.82
N PHE A 733 19.64 4.19 14.16
CA PHE A 733 19.26 2.81 13.83
C PHE A 733 18.08 2.70 12.84
N VAL A 734 17.60 3.83 12.32
CA VAL A 734 16.56 3.83 11.28
C VAL A 734 17.11 3.30 9.96
N PRO A 735 16.25 2.76 9.07
CA PRO A 735 16.69 2.24 7.77
C PRO A 735 17.51 3.24 6.95
N GLY A 736 18.64 2.77 6.42
CA GLY A 736 19.46 3.45 5.42
C GLY A 736 19.22 2.90 4.02
N HIS A 737 20.10 3.25 3.05
CA HIS A 737 20.03 2.76 1.67
C HIS A 737 21.42 2.58 1.09
N SER A 738 21.69 1.40 0.49
CA SER A 738 23.01 1.06 -0.02
C SER A 738 23.36 1.67 -1.38
N VAL A 739 22.35 2.02 -2.17
CA VAL A 739 22.54 2.56 -3.54
C VAL A 739 22.66 4.08 -3.53
N VAL A 740 21.87 4.76 -2.72
CA VAL A 740 21.85 6.23 -2.65
C VAL A 740 22.18 6.67 -1.23
N GLN A 741 23.21 7.51 -1.11
CA GLN A 741 23.50 8.24 0.12
C GLN A 741 22.94 9.65 0.02
N ILE A 742 21.99 9.99 0.88
CA ILE A 742 21.36 11.29 0.94
C ILE A 742 21.89 11.99 2.19
N GLU A 743 22.20 13.27 2.05
CA GLU A 743 22.64 14.10 3.18
C GLU A 743 21.58 14.06 4.29
N GLY A 744 22.02 13.75 5.50
CA GLY A 744 21.13 13.54 6.66
C GLY A 744 20.61 12.11 6.83
N MET A 745 20.90 11.19 5.93
CA MET A 745 20.62 9.77 6.13
C MET A 745 21.60 9.20 7.16
N LEU A 746 21.07 8.67 8.25
CA LEU A 746 21.86 8.30 9.43
C LEU A 746 22.65 7.00 9.26
N THR A 747 22.20 6.13 8.35
CA THR A 747 22.88 4.88 8.03
C THR A 747 22.88 4.63 6.53
N SER A 748 23.80 3.79 6.03
CA SER A 748 23.90 3.38 4.62
C SER A 748 23.43 1.94 4.39
N GLN A 749 22.79 1.31 5.38
CA GLN A 749 22.41 -0.11 5.35
C GLN A 749 21.04 -0.32 6.03
N GLY A 750 20.51 -1.52 5.90
CA GLY A 750 19.28 -1.89 6.57
C GLY A 750 18.03 -1.41 5.83
N ALA A 751 18.06 -1.34 4.51
CA ALA A 751 16.91 -0.94 3.71
C ALA A 751 15.71 -1.86 3.92
N VAL A 752 14.51 -1.27 4.01
CA VAL A 752 13.24 -1.98 4.15
C VAL A 752 12.36 -1.84 2.90
N SER A 753 12.74 -0.98 1.96
CA SER A 753 12.09 -0.81 0.66
C SER A 753 13.12 -0.57 -0.45
N ALA A 754 12.73 -0.76 -1.71
CA ALA A 754 13.61 -0.63 -2.86
C ALA A 754 14.10 0.81 -3.09
N ALA A 755 13.27 1.80 -2.81
CA ALA A 755 13.60 3.20 -3.01
C ALA A 755 13.92 3.92 -1.68
N PRO A 756 14.79 4.93 -1.69
CA PRO A 756 15.27 5.59 -0.46
C PRO A 756 14.18 6.33 0.31
N PHE A 757 13.12 6.79 -0.38
CA PHE A 757 11.98 7.48 0.21
C PHE A 757 10.65 6.74 0.01
N GLY A 758 10.69 5.44 -0.17
CA GLY A 758 9.49 4.61 -0.33
C GLY A 758 8.61 5.07 -1.49
N SER A 759 7.38 5.49 -1.18
CA SER A 759 6.40 5.97 -2.17
C SER A 759 6.48 7.50 -2.33
N ALA A 760 7.58 8.03 -2.82
CA ALA A 760 7.89 9.46 -2.80
C ALA A 760 6.87 10.33 -3.57
N SER A 761 6.30 9.85 -4.68
CA SER A 761 5.42 10.69 -5.54
C SER A 761 4.08 11.02 -4.90
N ILE A 762 3.70 10.38 -3.81
CA ILE A 762 2.47 10.67 -3.08
C ILE A 762 2.68 11.55 -1.84
N LEU A 763 3.92 11.85 -1.47
CA LEU A 763 4.25 12.77 -0.38
C LEU A 763 3.74 14.21 -0.60
N PRO A 764 3.67 14.73 -1.83
CA PRO A 764 3.04 16.02 -2.11
C PRO A 764 1.62 16.16 -1.55
N ILE A 765 0.84 15.07 -1.48
CA ILE A 765 -0.52 15.07 -0.92
C ILE A 765 -0.51 15.49 0.54
N SER A 766 0.33 14.86 1.37
CA SER A 766 0.46 15.20 2.79
C SER A 766 1.07 16.59 3.00
N TRP A 767 2.01 17.00 2.15
CA TRP A 767 2.57 18.34 2.16
C TRP A 767 1.49 19.40 1.92
N MET A 768 0.66 19.20 0.88
CA MET A 768 -0.47 20.09 0.55
C MET A 768 -1.48 20.15 1.70
N TYR A 769 -1.87 19.00 2.27
CA TYR A 769 -2.81 18.96 3.39
C TYR A 769 -2.31 19.77 4.59
N ILE A 770 -1.08 19.52 5.06
CA ILE A 770 -0.52 20.26 6.21
C ILE A 770 -0.41 21.75 5.90
N ARG A 771 0.04 22.11 4.69
CA ARG A 771 0.22 23.50 4.27
C ARG A 771 -1.09 24.28 4.19
N MET A 772 -2.14 23.62 3.70
CA MET A 772 -3.46 24.27 3.59
C MET A 772 -4.23 24.32 4.90
N MET A 773 -4.03 23.36 5.80
CA MET A 773 -4.66 23.33 7.12
C MET A 773 -3.95 24.21 8.14
N GLY A 774 -2.62 24.29 8.11
CA GLY A 774 -1.84 24.96 9.14
C GLY A 774 -2.07 24.37 10.54
N ALA A 775 -1.37 24.90 11.54
CA ALA A 775 -1.43 24.39 12.92
C ALA A 775 -2.85 24.36 13.50
N GLN A 776 -3.61 25.42 13.30
CA GLN A 776 -4.97 25.56 13.84
C GLN A 776 -5.98 24.65 13.13
N GLY A 777 -5.88 24.54 11.81
CA GLY A 777 -6.74 23.66 11.02
C GLY A 777 -6.53 22.18 11.36
N LEU A 778 -5.30 21.76 11.56
CA LEU A 778 -4.98 20.39 11.98
C LEU A 778 -5.55 20.06 13.36
N LYS A 779 -5.41 20.96 14.35
CA LYS A 779 -6.05 20.81 15.67
C LYS A 779 -7.57 20.69 15.54
N LYS A 780 -8.18 21.60 14.76
CA LYS A 780 -9.64 21.61 14.54
C LYS A 780 -10.11 20.32 13.84
N ALA A 781 -9.33 19.76 12.94
CA ALA A 781 -9.63 18.47 12.30
C ALA A 781 -9.74 17.34 13.32
N SER A 782 -8.74 17.17 14.20
CA SER A 782 -8.78 16.16 15.26
C SER A 782 -9.94 16.37 16.24
N GLN A 783 -10.20 17.62 16.64
CA GLN A 783 -11.32 17.95 17.51
C GLN A 783 -12.68 17.60 16.86
N THR A 784 -12.82 17.88 15.56
CA THR A 784 -14.07 17.59 14.82
C THR A 784 -14.22 16.08 14.61
N ALA A 785 -13.16 15.33 14.34
CA ALA A 785 -13.21 13.87 14.26
C ALA A 785 -13.74 13.25 15.57
N ILE A 786 -13.25 13.73 16.71
CA ILE A 786 -13.73 13.31 18.03
C ILE A 786 -15.19 13.74 18.27
N LEU A 787 -15.58 14.95 17.87
CA LEU A 787 -16.97 15.39 17.94
C LEU A 787 -17.90 14.49 17.11
N ASN A 788 -17.53 14.19 15.86
CA ASN A 788 -18.33 13.36 14.97
C ASN A 788 -18.58 11.97 15.54
N ALA A 789 -17.55 11.33 16.10
CA ALA A 789 -17.67 10.02 16.73
C ALA A 789 -18.58 10.05 17.98
N ASN A 790 -18.42 11.07 18.84
CA ASN A 790 -19.27 11.24 20.02
C ASN A 790 -20.70 11.59 19.66
N TYR A 791 -20.91 12.31 18.56
CA TYR A 791 -22.25 12.62 18.04
C TYR A 791 -22.97 11.34 17.59
N ILE A 792 -22.34 10.49 16.79
CA ILE A 792 -22.88 9.19 16.39
C ILE A 792 -23.15 8.32 17.61
N ALA A 793 -22.18 8.18 18.52
CA ALA A 793 -22.33 7.38 19.73
C ALA A 793 -23.52 7.85 20.60
N SER A 794 -23.65 9.16 20.79
CA SER A 794 -24.76 9.75 21.56
C SER A 794 -26.14 9.52 20.94
N ARG A 795 -26.21 9.54 19.60
CA ARG A 795 -27.47 9.34 18.85
C ARG A 795 -27.87 7.86 18.76
N LEU A 796 -26.92 6.95 18.79
CA LEU A 796 -27.16 5.51 18.60
C LEU A 796 -27.19 4.70 19.90
N LYS A 797 -26.68 5.19 21.04
CA LYS A 797 -26.50 4.43 22.28
C LYS A 797 -27.74 3.72 22.81
N ASP A 798 -28.94 4.28 22.59
CA ASP A 798 -30.20 3.68 23.07
C ASP A 798 -30.68 2.56 22.14
N ALA A 799 -30.28 2.57 20.87
CA ALA A 799 -30.59 1.55 19.87
C ALA A 799 -29.52 0.46 19.82
N TYR A 800 -28.26 0.83 19.97
CA TYR A 800 -27.09 -0.03 19.93
C TYR A 800 -26.15 0.36 21.08
N PRO A 801 -25.95 -0.50 22.09
CA PRO A 801 -25.04 -0.19 23.19
C PRO A 801 -23.63 0.13 22.68
N VAL A 802 -23.04 1.21 23.17
CA VAL A 802 -21.61 1.52 22.93
C VAL A 802 -20.81 0.65 23.91
N LEU A 803 -19.97 -0.26 23.38
CA LEU A 803 -19.32 -1.29 24.19
C LEU A 803 -18.28 -0.72 25.16
N TYR A 804 -17.47 0.20 24.69
CA TYR A 804 -16.42 0.83 25.48
C TYR A 804 -16.56 2.36 25.46
N THR A 805 -16.42 2.95 26.62
CA THR A 805 -16.37 4.40 26.80
C THR A 805 -15.27 4.75 27.80
N GLY A 806 -14.64 5.88 27.60
CA GLY A 806 -13.70 6.46 28.56
C GLY A 806 -14.40 7.33 29.60
N ARG A 807 -13.68 8.38 30.04
CA ARG A 807 -14.17 9.37 30.99
C ARG A 807 -15.53 9.96 30.54
N ASP A 808 -16.43 10.16 31.48
CA ASP A 808 -17.76 10.77 31.27
C ASP A 808 -18.63 10.04 30.20
N GLY A 809 -18.35 8.76 29.95
CA GLY A 809 -19.08 7.97 28.95
C GLY A 809 -18.80 8.39 27.52
N ARG A 810 -17.64 8.99 27.24
CA ARG A 810 -17.21 9.50 25.94
C ARG A 810 -16.35 8.49 25.20
N VAL A 811 -16.28 8.67 23.89
CA VAL A 811 -15.38 7.93 22.99
C VAL A 811 -14.31 8.85 22.39
N ALA A 812 -13.27 8.29 21.80
CA ALA A 812 -12.27 9.01 21.02
C ALA A 812 -12.84 9.40 19.63
N HIS A 813 -12.12 9.13 18.55
CA HIS A 813 -12.53 9.42 17.17
C HIS A 813 -13.31 8.28 16.51
N GLU A 814 -13.56 7.21 17.23
CA GLU A 814 -14.30 6.01 16.78
C GLU A 814 -15.09 5.41 17.95
N CYS A 815 -16.12 4.63 17.65
CA CYS A 815 -16.91 3.94 18.66
C CYS A 815 -17.25 2.51 18.24
N ILE A 816 -17.44 1.62 19.22
CA ILE A 816 -17.79 0.21 19.02
C ILE A 816 -19.25 0.01 19.45
N LEU A 817 -20.10 -0.37 18.50
CA LEU A 817 -21.49 -0.73 18.74
C LEU A 817 -21.60 -2.24 19.00
N ASP A 818 -22.18 -2.63 20.12
CA ASP A 818 -22.36 -4.02 20.53
C ASP A 818 -23.64 -4.62 19.94
N ILE A 819 -23.50 -5.56 19.02
CA ILE A 819 -24.62 -6.23 18.34
C ILE A 819 -24.98 -7.57 19.01
N ARG A 820 -24.15 -8.08 19.92
CA ARG A 820 -24.33 -9.38 20.55
C ARG A 820 -25.70 -9.54 21.26
N PRO A 821 -26.21 -8.55 22.02
CA PRO A 821 -27.52 -8.68 22.65
C PRO A 821 -28.67 -8.80 21.64
N LEU A 822 -28.56 -8.11 20.50
CA LEU A 822 -29.54 -8.21 19.42
C LEU A 822 -29.48 -9.57 18.74
N LYS A 823 -28.31 -10.09 18.50
CA LYS A 823 -28.09 -11.41 17.91
C LYS A 823 -28.67 -12.53 18.79
N GLU A 824 -28.47 -12.46 20.10
CA GLU A 824 -29.00 -13.43 21.07
C GLU A 824 -30.53 -13.49 21.08
N THR A 825 -31.20 -12.35 20.90
CA THR A 825 -32.65 -12.23 20.99
C THR A 825 -33.38 -12.41 19.66
N THR A 826 -32.73 -12.05 18.54
CA THR A 826 -33.40 -12.01 17.22
C THR A 826 -32.75 -12.90 16.16
N GLY A 827 -31.55 -13.40 16.41
CA GLY A 827 -30.72 -14.08 15.40
C GLY A 827 -30.02 -13.15 14.41
N ILE A 828 -30.32 -11.85 14.39
CA ILE A 828 -29.71 -10.87 13.46
C ILE A 828 -28.29 -10.52 13.93
N SER A 829 -27.32 -10.73 13.04
CA SER A 829 -25.89 -10.54 13.32
C SER A 829 -25.37 -9.17 12.82
N GLU A 830 -24.16 -8.81 13.24
CA GLU A 830 -23.42 -7.69 12.72
C GLU A 830 -23.22 -7.76 11.20
N LEU A 831 -23.08 -8.97 10.65
CA LEU A 831 -23.00 -9.19 9.21
C LEU A 831 -24.30 -8.81 8.50
N ASP A 832 -25.46 -9.16 9.06
CA ASP A 832 -26.76 -8.85 8.46
C ASP A 832 -27.00 -7.33 8.43
N ILE A 833 -26.63 -6.64 9.50
CA ILE A 833 -26.68 -5.17 9.57
C ILE A 833 -25.74 -4.56 8.52
N ALA A 834 -24.52 -5.06 8.41
CA ALA A 834 -23.55 -4.61 7.43
C ALA A 834 -24.04 -4.77 5.98
N LYS A 835 -24.63 -5.91 5.66
CA LYS A 835 -25.22 -6.14 4.32
C LYS A 835 -26.44 -5.25 4.08
N ARG A 836 -27.27 -5.02 5.10
CA ARG A 836 -28.44 -4.13 4.98
C ARG A 836 -28.04 -2.66 4.77
N LEU A 837 -26.94 -2.18 5.37
CA LEU A 837 -26.40 -0.85 5.13
C LEU A 837 -26.06 -0.59 3.66
N ILE A 838 -25.68 -1.63 2.89
CA ILE A 838 -25.46 -1.50 1.44
C ILE A 838 -26.76 -1.07 0.74
N ASP A 839 -27.91 -1.58 1.16
CA ASP A 839 -29.23 -1.17 0.62
C ASP A 839 -29.56 0.29 0.95
N TYR A 840 -29.00 0.84 2.03
CA TYR A 840 -29.08 2.27 2.38
C TYR A 840 -27.99 3.11 1.66
N GLY A 841 -27.17 2.50 0.79
CA GLY A 841 -26.12 3.19 0.03
C GLY A 841 -24.86 3.49 0.83
N PHE A 842 -24.56 2.69 1.85
CA PHE A 842 -23.33 2.82 2.66
C PHE A 842 -22.39 1.62 2.49
N HIS A 843 -21.10 1.90 2.53
CA HIS A 843 -20.13 0.89 2.95
C HIS A 843 -20.30 0.67 4.46
N ALA A 844 -20.37 -0.58 4.88
CA ALA A 844 -20.56 -0.86 6.30
C ALA A 844 -19.31 -0.55 7.13
N PRO A 845 -19.47 -0.27 8.45
CA PRO A 845 -18.38 -0.21 9.41
C PRO A 845 -17.56 -1.50 9.49
N THR A 846 -16.41 -1.46 10.15
CA THR A 846 -15.59 -2.64 10.42
C THR A 846 -16.35 -3.61 11.32
N MET A 847 -16.41 -4.88 10.89
CA MET A 847 -17.15 -5.93 11.60
C MET A 847 -16.22 -6.74 12.50
N SER A 848 -16.70 -7.10 13.68
CA SER A 848 -16.07 -8.08 14.59
C SER A 848 -14.58 -7.79 14.90
N PHE A 849 -14.24 -6.51 15.02
CA PHE A 849 -12.90 -6.07 15.41
C PHE A 849 -13.00 -4.86 16.38
N PRO A 850 -12.21 -4.81 17.44
CA PRO A 850 -11.37 -5.88 18.00
C PRO A 850 -12.18 -6.97 18.73
N VAL A 851 -13.48 -6.79 18.89
CA VAL A 851 -14.40 -7.70 19.59
C VAL A 851 -15.35 -8.35 18.58
N ALA A 852 -15.47 -9.67 18.64
CA ALA A 852 -16.42 -10.40 17.80
C ALA A 852 -17.88 -9.98 18.09
N GLY A 853 -18.70 -9.86 17.05
CA GLY A 853 -20.11 -9.49 17.16
C GLY A 853 -20.36 -8.01 17.37
N THR A 854 -19.43 -7.15 16.92
CA THR A 854 -19.53 -5.68 17.04
C THR A 854 -19.39 -5.01 15.69
N LEU A 855 -19.76 -3.72 15.62
CA LEU A 855 -19.49 -2.80 14.53
C LEU A 855 -18.64 -1.64 15.05
N MET A 856 -17.49 -1.41 14.45
CA MET A 856 -16.62 -0.27 14.77
C MET A 856 -16.80 0.84 13.75
N VAL A 857 -17.20 2.01 14.21
CA VAL A 857 -17.56 3.18 13.41
C VAL A 857 -16.55 4.29 13.63
N GLU A 858 -15.87 4.72 12.57
CA GLU A 858 -14.99 5.90 12.56
C GLU A 858 -15.48 6.90 11.52
N PRO A 859 -16.20 7.96 11.91
CA PRO A 859 -16.46 9.08 11.03
C PRO A 859 -15.28 10.05 11.07
N THR A 860 -14.83 10.51 9.89
CA THR A 860 -13.75 11.48 9.84
C THR A 860 -14.29 12.92 10.00
N GLU A 861 -13.39 13.88 10.24
CA GLU A 861 -13.72 15.29 10.31
C GLU A 861 -14.25 15.85 9.00
N SER A 862 -13.97 15.21 7.87
CA SER A 862 -14.39 15.67 6.54
C SER A 862 -15.82 15.31 6.19
N GLU A 863 -16.49 14.47 7.00
CA GLU A 863 -17.88 14.11 6.76
C GLU A 863 -18.85 15.19 7.22
N SER A 864 -19.81 15.52 6.37
CA SER A 864 -20.81 16.53 6.70
C SER A 864 -21.81 16.03 7.74
N LYS A 865 -22.38 16.94 8.56
CA LYS A 865 -23.45 16.57 9.49
C LYS A 865 -24.62 15.88 8.77
N THR A 866 -24.96 16.32 7.56
CA THR A 866 -26.02 15.70 6.76
C THR A 866 -25.75 14.23 6.47
N GLU A 867 -24.49 13.88 6.16
CA GLU A 867 -24.11 12.49 5.90
C GLU A 867 -24.05 11.67 7.19
N LEU A 868 -23.58 12.28 8.29
CA LEU A 868 -23.62 11.64 9.62
C LEU A 868 -25.06 11.34 10.04
N ASP A 869 -25.98 12.30 9.85
CA ASP A 869 -27.39 12.10 10.15
C ASP A 869 -28.00 11.01 9.25
N ARG A 870 -27.69 11.01 7.96
CA ARG A 870 -28.12 9.95 7.03
C ARG A 870 -27.68 8.56 7.49
N PHE A 871 -26.44 8.42 7.97
CA PHE A 871 -25.95 7.17 8.53
C PHE A 871 -26.68 6.79 9.83
N ILE A 872 -26.85 7.73 10.73
CA ILE A 872 -27.59 7.53 11.98
C ILE A 872 -29.03 7.08 11.69
N ASP A 873 -29.73 7.76 10.78
CA ASP A 873 -31.10 7.45 10.41
C ASP A 873 -31.21 6.05 9.76
N ALA A 874 -30.23 5.67 8.93
CA ALA A 874 -30.13 4.32 8.39
C ALA A 874 -29.97 3.27 9.51
N MET A 875 -29.09 3.50 10.46
CA MET A 875 -28.90 2.58 11.60
C MET A 875 -30.16 2.47 12.47
N LEU A 876 -30.84 3.60 12.74
CA LEU A 876 -32.11 3.59 13.51
C LEU A 876 -33.23 2.89 12.75
N SER A 877 -33.31 3.06 11.43
CA SER A 877 -34.27 2.34 10.60
C SER A 877 -34.00 0.84 10.59
N ILE A 878 -32.70 0.42 10.45
CA ILE A 878 -32.30 -0.98 10.58
C ILE A 878 -32.67 -1.54 11.98
N ARG A 879 -32.51 -0.74 13.03
CA ARG A 879 -32.94 -1.15 14.36
C ARG A 879 -34.45 -1.44 14.43
N SER A 880 -35.27 -0.59 13.81
CA SER A 880 -36.69 -0.84 13.67
C SER A 880 -37.02 -2.11 12.88
N GLU A 881 -36.27 -2.41 11.83
CA GLU A 881 -36.39 -3.68 11.09
C GLU A 881 -36.05 -4.88 11.98
N ILE A 882 -35.02 -4.79 12.83
CA ILE A 882 -34.65 -5.84 13.81
C ILE A 882 -35.78 -6.05 14.82
N ASP A 883 -36.40 -4.97 15.32
CA ASP A 883 -37.52 -5.05 16.27
C ASP A 883 -38.75 -5.75 15.66
N ARG A 884 -39.02 -5.57 14.36
CA ARG A 884 -40.08 -6.29 13.64
C ARG A 884 -39.80 -7.78 13.53
N VAL A 885 -38.52 -8.19 13.37
CA VAL A 885 -38.13 -9.60 13.45
C VAL A 885 -38.34 -10.14 14.87
N ALA A 886 -37.94 -9.39 15.90
CA ALA A 886 -38.14 -9.75 17.31
C ALA A 886 -39.61 -9.96 17.68
N GLN A 887 -40.51 -9.15 17.10
CA GLN A 887 -41.95 -9.19 17.29
C GLN A 887 -42.63 -10.33 16.49
N GLY A 888 -41.89 -11.02 15.63
CA GLY A 888 -42.40 -12.09 14.77
C GLY A 888 -43.22 -11.59 13.58
N GLU A 889 -43.12 -10.32 13.21
CA GLU A 889 -43.76 -9.80 12.02
C GLU A 889 -43.12 -10.38 10.74
N TRP A 890 -41.81 -10.57 10.77
CA TRP A 890 -41.06 -11.25 9.74
C TRP A 890 -40.40 -12.53 10.29
N PRO A 891 -40.29 -13.60 9.46
CA PRO A 891 -39.53 -14.80 9.84
C PRO A 891 -38.03 -14.44 10.03
N GLN A 892 -37.34 -15.20 10.91
CA GLN A 892 -35.92 -15.01 11.11
C GLN A 892 -35.09 -15.33 9.88
N ASP A 893 -35.54 -16.23 9.02
CA ASP A 893 -34.88 -16.68 7.80
C ASP A 893 -35.39 -15.97 6.53
N ASP A 894 -36.43 -15.11 6.62
CA ASP A 894 -36.94 -14.31 5.51
C ASP A 894 -37.31 -12.89 5.94
N ASN A 895 -36.34 -12.01 5.97
CA ASN A 895 -36.50 -10.60 6.31
C ASN A 895 -35.48 -9.74 5.53
N PRO A 896 -35.62 -8.42 5.47
CA PRO A 896 -34.75 -7.56 4.66
C PRO A 896 -33.28 -7.58 5.08
N LEU A 897 -32.96 -7.98 6.32
CA LEU A 897 -31.59 -8.00 6.83
C LEU A 897 -30.83 -9.25 6.36
N VAL A 898 -31.43 -10.44 6.50
CA VAL A 898 -30.79 -11.69 6.08
C VAL A 898 -30.70 -11.84 4.56
N ASN A 899 -31.65 -11.21 3.83
CA ASN A 899 -31.67 -11.23 2.37
C ASN A 899 -30.83 -10.12 1.70
N ALA A 900 -30.37 -9.11 2.47
CA ALA A 900 -29.54 -8.04 1.98
C ALA A 900 -28.15 -8.53 1.50
N PRO A 901 -27.52 -7.83 0.54
CA PRO A 901 -28.06 -6.69 -0.19
C PRO A 901 -29.00 -7.10 -1.33
N HIS A 902 -29.96 -6.21 -1.66
CA HIS A 902 -30.90 -6.42 -2.73
C HIS A 902 -30.40 -5.86 -4.05
N VAL A 903 -30.45 -6.67 -5.11
CA VAL A 903 -30.01 -6.28 -6.45
C VAL A 903 -31.19 -5.91 -7.35
N GLN A 904 -30.98 -5.01 -8.30
CA GLN A 904 -32.03 -4.57 -9.25
C GLN A 904 -32.73 -5.72 -9.96
N ARG A 905 -31.96 -6.74 -10.35
CA ARG A 905 -32.50 -7.91 -11.10
C ARG A 905 -33.49 -8.70 -10.25
N GLU A 906 -33.26 -8.85 -8.96
CA GLU A 906 -34.16 -9.53 -8.03
C GLU A 906 -35.51 -8.78 -7.91
N LEU A 907 -35.43 -7.45 -7.80
CA LEU A 907 -36.62 -6.60 -7.72
C LEU A 907 -37.50 -6.65 -8.99
N ALA A 908 -36.92 -7.03 -10.11
CA ALA A 908 -37.64 -7.20 -11.36
C ALA A 908 -38.29 -8.60 -11.55
N GLN A 909 -38.04 -9.54 -10.63
CA GLN A 909 -38.56 -10.93 -10.66
C GLN A 909 -39.79 -11.07 -9.76
N ALA A 910 -40.35 -12.30 -9.68
CA ALA A 910 -41.39 -12.62 -8.69
C ALA A 910 -40.88 -12.33 -7.28
N TRP A 911 -41.78 -11.83 -6.42
CA TRP A 911 -41.44 -11.41 -5.06
C TRP A 911 -42.20 -12.24 -4.06
N ASP A 912 -41.53 -13.20 -3.45
CA ASP A 912 -42.12 -14.18 -2.55
C ASP A 912 -41.64 -13.98 -1.09
N HIS A 913 -41.10 -12.78 -0.77
CA HIS A 913 -40.63 -12.43 0.57
C HIS A 913 -41.73 -11.93 1.50
N ALA A 914 -41.55 -12.10 2.79
CA ALA A 914 -42.48 -11.66 3.84
C ALA A 914 -42.56 -10.13 4.00
N TYR A 915 -41.73 -9.38 3.32
CA TYR A 915 -41.67 -7.92 3.32
C TYR A 915 -41.87 -7.34 1.92
N SER A 916 -42.17 -6.03 1.84
CA SER A 916 -42.47 -5.42 0.55
C SER A 916 -41.23 -5.19 -0.31
N ARG A 917 -41.43 -5.26 -1.64
CA ARG A 917 -40.38 -4.93 -2.63
C ARG A 917 -39.90 -3.49 -2.49
N GLU A 918 -40.80 -2.56 -2.17
CA GLU A 918 -40.48 -1.16 -1.94
C GLU A 918 -39.52 -0.98 -0.76
N LEU A 919 -39.75 -1.66 0.36
CA LEU A 919 -38.86 -1.65 1.52
C LEU A 919 -37.47 -2.23 1.19
N ALA A 920 -37.44 -3.28 0.36
CA ALA A 920 -36.18 -3.84 -0.13
C ALA A 920 -35.39 -2.83 -0.97
N ALA A 921 -36.10 -2.20 -1.92
CA ALA A 921 -35.52 -1.31 -2.92
C ALA A 921 -35.13 0.07 -2.34
N PHE A 922 -36.04 0.69 -1.57
CA PHE A 922 -35.95 2.05 -1.09
C PHE A 922 -36.21 2.13 0.43
N PRO A 923 -35.34 1.51 1.24
CA PRO A 923 -35.52 1.52 2.69
C PRO A 923 -35.54 2.96 3.22
N ALA A 924 -36.51 3.28 4.07
CA ALA A 924 -36.72 4.61 4.63
C ALA A 924 -36.82 5.74 3.58
N GLY A 925 -37.24 5.45 2.34
CA GLY A 925 -37.37 6.43 1.26
C GLY A 925 -36.06 6.92 0.64
N PHE A 926 -34.95 6.22 0.83
CA PHE A 926 -33.67 6.53 0.20
C PHE A 926 -33.73 6.21 -1.30
N GLU A 927 -33.94 7.22 -2.14
CA GLU A 927 -34.08 7.06 -3.60
C GLU A 927 -32.70 7.07 -4.31
N ASN A 928 -31.83 8.00 -3.92
CA ASN A 928 -30.52 8.15 -4.53
C ASN A 928 -29.46 7.32 -3.77
N LYS A 929 -29.25 6.09 -4.19
CA LYS A 929 -28.37 5.14 -3.53
C LYS A 929 -27.51 4.34 -4.51
N TYR A 930 -26.45 3.70 -3.99
CA TYR A 930 -25.69 2.68 -4.70
C TYR A 930 -26.53 1.40 -4.89
N TRP A 931 -26.44 0.81 -6.07
CA TRP A 931 -27.08 -0.47 -6.39
C TRP A 931 -26.03 -1.57 -6.54
N PRO A 932 -25.95 -2.54 -5.62
CA PRO A 932 -25.00 -3.64 -5.73
C PRO A 932 -25.30 -4.50 -6.96
N THR A 933 -24.24 -5.01 -7.58
CA THR A 933 -24.37 -5.86 -8.78
C THR A 933 -24.51 -7.35 -8.43
N VAL A 934 -24.16 -7.73 -7.21
CA VAL A 934 -24.23 -9.10 -6.68
C VAL A 934 -24.97 -9.11 -5.34
N LYS A 935 -25.60 -10.22 -5.03
CA LYS A 935 -26.17 -10.50 -3.71
C LYS A 935 -25.05 -10.87 -2.71
N ARG A 936 -25.45 -11.19 -1.49
CA ARG A 936 -24.52 -11.72 -0.45
C ARG A 936 -23.70 -12.88 -1.04
N LEU A 937 -22.39 -12.82 -0.85
CA LEU A 937 -21.49 -13.84 -1.37
C LEU A 937 -21.56 -15.14 -0.57
N ASP A 938 -21.37 -16.25 -1.26
CA ASP A 938 -21.16 -17.57 -0.67
C ASP A 938 -19.65 -17.79 -0.45
N ASP A 939 -19.19 -17.42 0.75
CA ASP A 939 -17.81 -17.60 1.14
C ASP A 939 -17.40 -19.06 1.27
N VAL A 940 -18.33 -19.93 1.70
CA VAL A 940 -18.08 -21.36 1.86
C VAL A 940 -17.85 -22.02 0.50
N TYR A 941 -18.66 -21.65 -0.49
CA TYR A 941 -18.45 -22.13 -1.86
C TYR A 941 -17.08 -21.70 -2.39
N GLY A 942 -16.73 -20.41 -2.23
CA GLY A 942 -15.46 -19.85 -2.71
C GLY A 942 -14.23 -20.49 -2.05
N ASP A 943 -14.30 -20.82 -0.77
CA ASP A 943 -13.20 -21.49 -0.07
C ASP A 943 -13.03 -22.97 -0.48
N ARG A 944 -14.14 -23.65 -0.83
CA ARG A 944 -14.12 -25.04 -1.30
C ARG A 944 -13.74 -25.18 -2.77
N ASN A 945 -14.02 -24.14 -3.58
CA ASN A 945 -13.83 -24.14 -5.03
C ASN A 945 -12.89 -23.00 -5.43
N LEU A 946 -11.65 -23.05 -4.95
CA LEU A 946 -10.67 -21.98 -5.16
C LEU A 946 -10.34 -21.81 -6.65
N PHE A 947 -10.66 -20.66 -7.20
CA PHE A 947 -10.32 -20.24 -8.56
C PHE A 947 -9.89 -18.77 -8.54
N CYS A 948 -8.66 -18.48 -8.98
CA CYS A 948 -8.00 -17.18 -8.78
C CYS A 948 -7.44 -16.58 -10.09
N SER A 949 -8.12 -16.81 -11.20
CA SER A 949 -7.80 -16.25 -12.51
C SER A 949 -9.07 -15.74 -13.19
N CYS A 950 -8.94 -15.11 -14.37
CA CYS A 950 -10.10 -14.63 -15.12
C CYS A 950 -11.04 -15.78 -15.48
N VAL A 951 -12.33 -15.56 -15.27
CA VAL A 951 -13.38 -16.55 -15.53
C VAL A 951 -13.49 -16.83 -17.02
N PRO A 952 -13.60 -18.10 -17.46
CA PRO A 952 -13.81 -18.42 -18.87
C PRO A 952 -15.07 -17.77 -19.44
N MET A 953 -15.02 -17.40 -20.73
CA MET A 953 -16.15 -16.74 -21.42
C MET A 953 -17.47 -17.53 -21.35
N SER A 954 -17.41 -18.85 -21.26
CA SER A 954 -18.58 -19.70 -21.11
C SER A 954 -19.37 -19.44 -19.81
N GLU A 955 -18.78 -18.79 -18.82
CA GLU A 955 -19.46 -18.44 -17.58
C GLU A 955 -20.07 -17.03 -17.57
N TYR A 956 -19.77 -16.21 -18.58
CA TYR A 956 -20.39 -14.90 -18.80
C TYR A 956 -21.66 -14.96 -19.69
N GLN A 957 -22.00 -16.12 -20.26
CA GLN A 957 -23.17 -16.33 -21.12
C GLN A 957 -24.43 -16.68 -20.26
#